data_8603525ca2c11417dcb1260cf4e1aa5c
#
_entry.id   8603525ca2c11417dcb1260cf4e1aa5c
#
_cell.length_a   1.000
_cell.length_b   1.000
_cell.length_c   1.000
_cell.angle_alpha   90.00
_cell.angle_beta   90.00
_cell.angle_gamma   90.00
#
_symmetry.space_group_name_H-M   'P 1'
#
loop_
_entity.id
_entity.type
_entity.pdbx_description
1 polymer ?
#
loop_
_entity_poly.entity_id
_entity_poly.type
_entity_poly.pdbx_seq_one_letter_code
_entity_poly.pdbx_strand_id
1 'polypeptide(L)'
;MLNEADTRAKLIDPAIHNCGWTEDLIRREETAGTVEIINGKARRRSRGKVDYVLRVKVSVDTQPVALALIEAKKDTLHPGHGLEQAKGYAECKRLNVRFVFSSNGHQFVEFDSFTGLTSRPTPMGDFPSPANLRARYEKGMGFSLEAPAARPLLQSYPGGEGARRYYQDAAIRAVMEKVAACEASGQPKRALLSLATGSGKTFIAVNLLKRISDAGQLTRALFVCDRDELRKQAVGAFQNVFGADAAEVYRKPDGTNNAKNARIHVATYQTLGVATEDGDASFLTTYYPENYFTHVVIDECHRSAWGKWSQVLTRNRNAVQVGLTATPRQLAETLKRQVQAVNKDPLPHLQRAAEGTENLEKARSADQSVGYEVTRDVLADAEITANNLAYFGEPVYEYDIAQAIEDGYLAACEIQKGRVNLDDTGITQAEIIARNPVDAITGQPVTPAQIDAIYQKTEYEDRVLLPDRVLAMCQDLFDYLLETGGPEQKTIVFCARDRHADDVAACLNNLYATWCAGSGRQRLAYYAFKCTAASSGNDQLPDLRASSRSHFIATTVELLTTGVDVPCVRNIVFFKYLKSPISFYQMVGRGTRIDAPTGKLMFRVYDYTDATRLFGEDFLTKPPGSGGEGPGVDGPDPPPPSEPQITVEGFEVHVTDAGRFIVADVNGKAMPVPVEEYKARLAARLVQEVRTLEDFRGRWINPPSRQELVDTLVSSGYSPTVVRMVDDRQDYDLYDVLAELGWGMSPRTRRDRSLAFTYKHEEWINALPGRAPATVRAIASQFERGGTEGLENPQIFQTPEVKSAGGLAALQMAGNPRDLLVETKTRMFAA
;
A
#
# COMPACT_ATOMS: atom_id res chain seq x y z
N MET A 1 -5.78 53.07 3.43
CA MET A 1 -5.95 51.66 3.06
C MET A 1 -4.67 50.92 3.40
N LEU A 2 -4.74 50.03 4.33
CA LEU A 2 -3.63 49.21 4.70
C LEU A 2 -3.60 47.91 3.84
N ASN A 3 -2.44 47.50 3.40
CA ASN A 3 -2.28 46.16 2.82
C ASN A 3 -2.32 45.07 3.94
N GLU A 4 -2.32 43.79 3.60
CA GLU A 4 -2.40 42.69 4.60
C GLU A 4 -1.24 42.73 5.59
N ALA A 5 0.00 43.05 5.15
CA ALA A 5 1.15 43.15 6.02
C ALA A 5 1.03 44.31 7.00
N ASP A 6 0.57 45.47 6.51
CA ASP A 6 0.30 46.65 7.37
C ASP A 6 -0.86 46.39 8.32
N THR A 7 -1.95 45.73 7.90
CA THR A 7 -3.07 45.33 8.75
C THR A 7 -2.61 44.44 9.88
N ARG A 8 -1.74 43.48 9.60
CA ARG A 8 -1.12 42.62 10.63
C ARG A 8 -0.35 43.44 11.65
N ALA A 9 0.63 44.19 11.18
CA ALA A 9 1.58 44.90 12.05
C ALA A 9 0.95 46.04 12.86
N LYS A 10 -0.02 46.76 12.26
CA LYS A 10 -0.55 47.97 12.85
C LYS A 10 -1.89 47.79 13.62
N LEU A 11 -2.66 46.75 13.25
CA LEU A 11 -3.99 46.54 13.82
C LEU A 11 -4.11 45.20 14.57
N ILE A 12 -3.74 44.07 13.93
CA ILE A 12 -3.94 42.76 14.53
C ILE A 12 -2.94 42.47 15.65
N ASP A 13 -1.61 42.67 15.41
CA ASP A 13 -0.58 42.40 16.43
C ASP A 13 -0.85 43.16 17.72
N PRO A 14 -1.10 44.49 17.72
CA PRO A 14 -1.40 45.22 18.96
C PRO A 14 -2.69 44.74 19.63
N ALA A 15 -3.73 44.40 18.85
CA ALA A 15 -5.02 43.99 19.41
C ALA A 15 -4.92 42.63 20.13
N ILE A 16 -4.27 41.63 19.50
CA ILE A 16 -4.11 40.30 20.14
C ILE A 16 -3.15 40.37 21.34
N HIS A 17 -2.11 41.23 21.29
CA HIS A 17 -1.24 41.46 22.44
C HIS A 17 -1.99 42.05 23.61
N ASN A 18 -2.90 43.02 23.39
CA ASN A 18 -3.77 43.57 24.41
C ASN A 18 -4.72 42.51 24.99
N CYS A 19 -5.05 41.46 24.26
CA CYS A 19 -5.85 40.32 24.74
C CYS A 19 -5.02 39.24 25.43
N GLY A 20 -3.71 39.47 25.64
CA GLY A 20 -2.81 38.61 26.40
C GLY A 20 -1.99 37.61 25.58
N TRP A 21 -1.99 37.71 24.25
CA TRP A 21 -1.13 36.89 23.39
C TRP A 21 0.28 37.47 23.33
N THR A 22 1.27 36.70 23.74
CA THR A 22 2.69 37.06 23.71
C THR A 22 3.38 36.41 22.50
N GLU A 23 4.53 36.95 22.05
CA GLU A 23 5.23 36.48 20.88
C GLU A 23 5.65 34.98 20.97
N ASP A 24 5.92 34.46 22.16
CA ASP A 24 6.22 33.05 22.38
C ASP A 24 5.00 32.11 22.22
N LEU A 25 3.78 32.67 22.24
CA LEU A 25 2.53 31.98 21.97
C LEU A 25 2.07 32.15 20.52
N ILE A 26 2.71 33.01 19.76
CA ILE A 26 2.39 33.29 18.37
C ILE A 26 3.49 32.67 17.48
N ARG A 27 3.10 31.93 16.45
CA ARG A 27 4.00 31.41 15.44
C ARG A 27 3.48 31.75 14.05
N ARG A 28 4.39 32.07 13.17
CA ARG A 28 4.12 32.29 11.75
C ARG A 28 4.61 31.10 10.98
N GLU A 29 3.73 30.31 10.36
CA GLU A 29 4.08 29.09 9.66
C GLU A 29 4.40 29.40 8.19
N GLU A 30 5.51 28.84 7.72
CA GLU A 30 5.95 28.93 6.34
C GLU A 30 5.99 27.54 5.71
N THR A 31 5.40 27.38 4.52
CA THR A 31 5.63 26.20 3.70
C THR A 31 6.97 26.31 2.98
N ALA A 32 7.51 25.18 2.46
CA ALA A 32 8.74 25.20 1.68
C ALA A 32 8.59 25.93 0.32
N GLY A 33 7.37 26.35 -0.02
CA GLY A 33 7.01 26.98 -1.30
C GLY A 33 6.61 25.97 -2.36
N THR A 34 5.53 26.28 -3.09
CA THR A 34 5.01 25.44 -4.16
C THR A 34 6.05 25.23 -5.27
N VAL A 35 6.16 24.02 -5.77
CA VAL A 35 6.96 23.70 -6.97
C VAL A 35 6.06 23.67 -8.18
N GLU A 36 6.24 24.59 -9.10
CA GLU A 36 5.50 24.65 -10.38
C GLU A 36 6.39 24.12 -11.51
N ILE A 37 5.78 23.38 -12.45
CA ILE A 37 6.44 22.93 -13.67
C ILE A 37 6.05 23.91 -14.80
N ILE A 38 7.03 24.62 -15.34
CA ILE A 38 6.85 25.54 -16.45
C ILE A 38 7.80 25.09 -17.58
N ASN A 39 7.23 24.72 -18.73
CA ASN A 39 7.98 24.22 -19.90
C ASN A 39 8.96 23.08 -19.51
N GLY A 40 8.48 22.09 -18.77
CA GLY A 40 9.25 20.90 -18.35
C GLY A 40 10.35 21.17 -17.31
N LYS A 41 10.41 22.37 -16.71
CA LYS A 41 11.37 22.76 -15.68
C LYS A 41 10.67 23.15 -14.38
N ALA A 42 11.11 22.56 -13.28
CA ALA A 42 10.58 22.87 -11.96
C ALA A 42 11.14 24.19 -11.42
N ARG A 43 10.26 25.05 -10.91
CA ARG A 43 10.62 26.30 -10.22
C ARG A 43 9.87 26.37 -8.89
N ARG A 44 10.57 26.80 -7.82
CA ARG A 44 9.89 27.12 -6.55
C ARG A 44 9.28 28.51 -6.61
N ARG A 45 8.02 28.61 -6.15
CA ARG A 45 7.38 29.88 -5.83
C ARG A 45 7.08 29.90 -4.34
N SER A 46 7.33 31.04 -3.68
CA SER A 46 6.86 31.22 -2.31
C SER A 46 5.35 31.40 -2.33
N ARG A 47 4.62 30.44 -1.78
CA ARG A 47 3.19 30.51 -1.51
C ARG A 47 2.89 29.95 -0.13
N GLY A 48 1.79 30.45 0.46
CA GLY A 48 1.19 29.84 1.62
C GLY A 48 1.94 30.08 2.91
N LYS A 49 1.87 31.33 3.40
CA LYS A 49 2.14 31.64 4.81
C LYS A 49 0.80 31.66 5.52
N VAL A 50 0.66 30.90 6.58
CA VAL A 50 -0.40 31.14 7.58
C VAL A 50 0.04 32.35 8.39
N ASP A 51 -0.80 33.37 8.48
CA ASP A 51 -0.41 34.61 9.11
C ASP A 51 -0.06 34.42 10.58
N TYR A 52 -0.91 33.71 11.32
CA TYR A 52 -0.69 33.41 12.74
C TYR A 52 -1.18 32.02 13.11
N VAL A 53 -0.36 31.28 13.86
CA VAL A 53 -0.78 30.08 14.61
C VAL A 53 -0.70 30.43 16.09
N LEU A 54 -1.84 30.37 16.77
CA LEU A 54 -1.95 30.66 18.18
C LEU A 54 -1.78 29.40 19.01
N ARG A 55 -0.94 29.50 20.02
CA ARG A 55 -0.54 28.38 20.87
C ARG A 55 -0.72 28.74 22.34
N VAL A 56 -0.93 27.71 23.18
CA VAL A 56 -1.00 27.92 24.64
C VAL A 56 0.06 27.09 25.34
N LYS A 57 0.56 27.59 26.46
CA LYS A 57 1.45 26.91 27.39
C LYS A 57 0.73 26.54 28.67
N VAL A 58 1.12 25.47 29.31
CA VAL A 58 0.67 25.09 30.64
C VAL A 58 1.56 25.73 31.71
N SER A 59 2.88 25.74 31.46
CA SER A 59 3.87 26.44 32.28
C SER A 59 4.98 27.01 31.40
N VAL A 60 5.89 27.81 31.98
CA VAL A 60 6.99 28.48 31.24
C VAL A 60 7.88 27.49 30.49
N ASP A 61 8.14 26.32 31.09
CA ASP A 61 9.06 25.30 30.56
C ASP A 61 8.39 24.29 29.61
N THR A 62 7.07 24.42 29.38
CA THR A 62 6.34 23.49 28.53
C THR A 62 6.34 23.89 27.07
N GLN A 63 6.32 22.88 26.19
CA GLN A 63 6.10 23.08 24.75
C GLN A 63 4.73 23.72 24.51
N PRO A 64 4.61 24.79 23.74
CA PRO A 64 3.33 25.37 23.38
C PRO A 64 2.51 24.41 22.49
N VAL A 65 1.21 24.30 22.75
CA VAL A 65 0.23 23.51 21.99
C VAL A 65 -0.55 24.42 21.05
N ALA A 66 -0.54 24.13 19.75
CA ALA A 66 -1.27 24.90 18.75
C ALA A 66 -2.77 24.61 18.83
N LEU A 67 -3.60 25.66 18.98
CA LEU A 67 -5.06 25.59 19.14
C LEU A 67 -5.81 26.28 18.01
N ALA A 68 -5.27 27.38 17.47
CA ALA A 68 -5.98 28.25 16.56
C ALA A 68 -5.08 28.83 15.48
N LEU A 69 -5.70 29.39 14.44
CA LEU A 69 -5.04 30.23 13.46
C LEU A 69 -5.81 31.52 13.19
N ILE A 70 -5.11 32.57 12.75
CA ILE A 70 -5.73 33.79 12.24
C ILE A 70 -5.23 34.02 10.81
N GLU A 71 -6.15 34.27 9.90
CA GLU A 71 -5.92 34.74 8.55
C GLU A 71 -6.20 36.23 8.49
N ALA A 72 -5.21 37.02 8.13
CA ALA A 72 -5.33 38.47 8.01
C ALA A 72 -5.82 38.87 6.61
N LYS A 73 -6.63 39.88 6.55
CA LYS A 73 -7.10 40.53 5.30
C LYS A 73 -6.89 42.01 5.35
N LYS A 74 -6.96 42.69 4.19
CA LYS A 74 -6.86 44.13 4.12
C LYS A 74 -7.94 44.79 4.99
N ASP A 75 -7.62 45.94 5.58
CA ASP A 75 -8.51 46.71 6.45
C ASP A 75 -9.86 47.09 5.84
N THR A 76 -9.93 47.13 4.51
CA THR A 76 -11.12 47.50 3.73
C THR A 76 -12.02 46.31 3.40
N LEU A 77 -11.61 45.09 3.67
CA LEU A 77 -12.41 43.90 3.38
C LEU A 77 -13.24 43.49 4.59
N HIS A 78 -14.35 42.76 4.33
CA HIS A 78 -15.15 42.17 5.39
C HIS A 78 -14.29 41.16 6.20
N PRO A 79 -14.37 41.11 7.54
CA PRO A 79 -13.51 40.25 8.37
C PRO A 79 -13.65 38.75 8.06
N GLY A 80 -14.79 38.30 7.55
CA GLY A 80 -14.99 36.91 7.12
C GLY A 80 -14.44 36.55 5.74
N HIS A 81 -13.85 37.52 5.00
CA HIS A 81 -13.41 37.26 3.62
C HIS A 81 -12.34 36.16 3.49
N GLY A 82 -11.51 35.96 4.51
CA GLY A 82 -10.47 34.94 4.55
C GLY A 82 -10.89 33.62 5.23
N LEU A 83 -12.12 33.52 5.72
CA LEU A 83 -12.49 32.43 6.62
C LEU A 83 -12.45 31.05 5.94
N GLU A 84 -12.91 30.91 4.71
CA GLU A 84 -12.87 29.64 3.98
C GLU A 84 -11.44 29.20 3.66
N GLN A 85 -10.57 30.14 3.28
CA GLN A 85 -9.14 29.89 3.14
C GLN A 85 -8.53 29.43 4.46
N ALA A 86 -8.86 30.10 5.55
CA ALA A 86 -8.39 29.78 6.90
C ALA A 86 -8.88 28.39 7.37
N LYS A 87 -10.13 28.03 7.10
CA LYS A 87 -10.66 26.67 7.36
C LYS A 87 -9.85 25.60 6.64
N GLY A 88 -9.51 25.82 5.38
CA GLY A 88 -8.64 24.89 4.63
C GLY A 88 -7.27 24.69 5.27
N TYR A 89 -6.69 25.72 5.90
CA TYR A 89 -5.43 25.61 6.66
C TYR A 89 -5.62 24.89 8.02
N ALA A 90 -6.81 24.98 8.61
CA ALA A 90 -7.10 24.40 9.92
C ALA A 90 -7.48 22.92 9.86
N GLU A 91 -7.82 22.38 8.69
CA GLU A 91 -8.22 20.98 8.52
C GLU A 91 -7.18 19.98 9.01
N CYS A 92 -7.61 18.73 9.23
CA CYS A 92 -6.73 17.65 9.68
C CYS A 92 -5.61 17.33 8.67
N LYS A 93 -5.73 17.79 7.43
CA LYS A 93 -4.71 17.65 6.38
C LYS A 93 -3.56 18.66 6.46
N ARG A 94 -3.72 19.73 7.27
CA ARG A 94 -2.72 20.80 7.39
C ARG A 94 -2.33 21.02 8.85
N LEU A 95 -2.80 22.07 9.48
CA LEU A 95 -2.40 22.43 10.85
C LEU A 95 -3.15 21.65 11.93
N ASN A 96 -4.32 21.11 11.60
CA ASN A 96 -5.19 20.38 12.53
C ASN A 96 -5.46 21.17 13.82
N VAL A 97 -5.85 22.43 13.67
CA VAL A 97 -6.23 23.31 14.77
C VAL A 97 -7.74 23.45 14.88
N ARG A 98 -8.23 23.82 16.03
CA ARG A 98 -9.65 23.74 16.37
C ARG A 98 -10.41 25.05 16.22
N PHE A 99 -9.73 26.18 16.34
CA PHE A 99 -10.34 27.50 16.21
C PHE A 99 -9.74 28.24 15.02
N VAL A 100 -10.59 28.82 14.20
CA VAL A 100 -10.20 29.47 12.94
C VAL A 100 -10.71 30.88 12.97
N PHE A 101 -9.82 31.86 12.86
CA PHE A 101 -10.14 33.26 12.82
C PHE A 101 -9.78 33.86 11.45
N SER A 102 -10.62 34.77 10.98
CA SER A 102 -10.30 35.68 9.89
C SER A 102 -10.54 37.13 10.37
N SER A 103 -9.60 38.02 10.06
CA SER A 103 -9.65 39.41 10.57
C SER A 103 -9.18 40.43 9.56
N ASN A 104 -9.83 41.60 9.55
CA ASN A 104 -9.40 42.78 8.83
C ASN A 104 -8.68 43.82 9.74
N GLY A 105 -8.36 43.41 10.97
CA GLY A 105 -7.71 44.26 11.98
C GLY A 105 -8.67 45.11 12.85
N HIS A 106 -9.89 45.32 12.41
CA HIS A 106 -10.94 46.04 13.19
C HIS A 106 -11.89 45.05 13.86
N GLN A 107 -12.24 44.02 13.14
CA GLN A 107 -13.14 42.93 13.57
C GLN A 107 -12.56 41.57 13.16
N PHE A 108 -13.05 40.54 13.82
CA PHE A 108 -12.77 39.15 13.44
C PHE A 108 -14.06 38.34 13.32
N VAL A 109 -14.00 37.27 12.59
CA VAL A 109 -15.00 36.19 12.53
C VAL A 109 -14.30 34.89 12.96
N GLU A 110 -14.93 34.16 13.87
CA GLU A 110 -14.45 32.87 14.39
C GLU A 110 -15.26 31.72 13.83
N PHE A 111 -14.59 30.62 13.46
CA PHE A 111 -15.19 29.30 13.29
C PHE A 111 -14.63 28.35 14.35
N ASP A 112 -15.53 27.70 15.09
CA ASP A 112 -15.22 26.70 16.12
C ASP A 112 -15.51 25.30 15.57
N SER A 113 -14.47 24.51 15.34
CA SER A 113 -14.61 23.17 14.76
C SER A 113 -15.28 22.14 15.69
N PHE A 114 -15.32 22.38 16.99
CA PHE A 114 -16.04 21.50 17.92
C PHE A 114 -17.55 21.63 17.80
N THR A 115 -18.01 22.84 17.54
CA THR A 115 -19.46 23.14 17.45
C THR A 115 -19.95 23.27 16.01
N GLY A 116 -19.04 23.46 15.05
CA GLY A 116 -19.38 23.79 13.66
C GLY A 116 -19.93 25.19 13.45
N LEU A 117 -19.93 26.04 14.47
CA LEU A 117 -20.54 27.37 14.43
C LEU A 117 -19.54 28.44 13.95
N THR A 118 -20.07 29.37 13.17
CA THR A 118 -19.37 30.59 12.77
C THR A 118 -19.96 31.80 13.48
N SER A 119 -19.12 32.61 14.12
CA SER A 119 -19.54 33.82 14.83
C SER A 119 -19.98 34.93 13.88
N ARG A 120 -20.71 35.93 14.42
CA ARG A 120 -20.85 37.21 13.74
C ARG A 120 -19.54 38.00 13.85
N PRO A 121 -19.30 39.01 12.96
CA PRO A 121 -18.18 39.93 13.13
C PRO A 121 -18.17 40.53 14.54
N THR A 122 -17.03 40.42 15.22
CA THR A 122 -16.81 40.83 16.60
C THR A 122 -15.59 41.77 16.63
N PRO A 123 -15.61 42.87 17.42
CA PRO A 123 -14.48 43.78 17.55
C PRO A 123 -13.18 43.07 17.99
N MET A 124 -12.02 43.49 17.48
CA MET A 124 -10.71 42.89 17.85
C MET A 124 -10.40 43.05 19.36
N GLY A 125 -10.98 44.03 20.05
CA GLY A 125 -10.84 44.19 21.51
C GLY A 125 -11.46 43.05 22.32
N ASP A 126 -12.40 42.31 21.74
CA ASP A 126 -13.05 41.14 22.35
C ASP A 126 -12.43 39.81 21.91
N PHE A 127 -11.22 39.84 21.30
CA PHE A 127 -10.55 38.65 20.85
C PHE A 127 -10.25 37.72 22.04
N PRO A 128 -10.51 36.38 21.92
CA PRO A 128 -10.37 35.46 23.04
C PRO A 128 -8.93 35.38 23.55
N SER A 129 -8.77 35.46 24.90
CA SER A 129 -7.46 35.32 25.54
C SER A 129 -6.91 33.87 25.43
N PRO A 130 -5.59 33.67 25.62
CA PRO A 130 -5.00 32.34 25.69
C PRO A 130 -5.68 31.40 26.67
N ALA A 131 -6.06 31.90 27.85
CA ALA A 131 -6.77 31.12 28.87
C ALA A 131 -8.19 30.73 28.44
N ASN A 132 -8.90 31.61 27.74
CA ASN A 132 -10.24 31.33 27.22
C ASN A 132 -10.18 30.23 26.14
N LEU A 133 -9.28 30.35 25.15
CA LEU A 133 -9.14 29.32 24.12
C LEU A 133 -8.65 28.00 24.69
N ARG A 134 -7.74 28.00 25.68
CA ARG A 134 -7.32 26.80 26.39
C ARG A 134 -8.51 26.09 27.03
N ALA A 135 -9.32 26.78 27.80
CA ALA A 135 -10.47 26.20 28.50
C ALA A 135 -11.48 25.58 27.51
N ARG A 136 -11.75 26.28 26.39
CA ARG A 136 -12.63 25.79 25.33
C ARG A 136 -12.05 24.56 24.63
N TYR A 137 -10.74 24.56 24.38
CA TYR A 137 -10.01 23.41 23.77
C TYR A 137 -10.07 22.19 24.69
N GLU A 138 -9.73 22.33 25.97
CA GLU A 138 -9.75 21.24 26.94
C GLU A 138 -11.17 20.63 27.06
N LYS A 139 -12.20 21.50 27.07
CA LYS A 139 -13.61 21.09 27.06
C LYS A 139 -13.95 20.31 25.79
N GLY A 140 -13.58 20.82 24.63
CA GLY A 140 -13.89 20.21 23.33
C GLY A 140 -13.11 18.88 23.08
N MET A 141 -11.86 18.81 23.56
CA MET A 141 -11.03 17.61 23.44
C MET A 141 -11.37 16.52 24.49
N GLY A 142 -12.08 16.88 25.56
CA GLY A 142 -12.47 15.97 26.64
C GLY A 142 -11.34 15.59 27.59
N PHE A 143 -10.23 16.34 27.61
CA PHE A 143 -9.15 16.15 28.58
C PHE A 143 -8.50 17.49 28.96
N SER A 144 -7.87 17.54 30.12
CA SER A 144 -7.06 18.70 30.55
C SER A 144 -5.63 18.56 30.08
N LEU A 145 -5.01 19.66 29.63
CA LEU A 145 -3.56 19.71 29.29
C LEU A 145 -2.66 19.44 30.52
N GLU A 146 -3.19 19.62 31.74
CA GLU A 146 -2.47 19.27 32.97
C GLU A 146 -2.57 17.78 33.35
N ALA A 147 -3.46 17.01 32.69
CA ALA A 147 -3.62 15.59 32.96
C ALA A 147 -2.33 14.82 32.65
N PRO A 148 -2.02 13.76 33.41
CA PRO A 148 -0.85 12.92 33.14
C PRO A 148 -0.77 12.43 31.69
N ALA A 149 -1.88 12.04 31.11
CA ALA A 149 -1.95 11.55 29.73
C ALA A 149 -1.56 12.61 28.68
N ALA A 150 -1.70 13.90 29.00
CA ALA A 150 -1.33 15.01 28.11
C ALA A 150 0.15 15.44 28.24
N ARG A 151 0.92 14.92 29.20
CA ARG A 151 2.33 15.29 29.39
C ARG A 151 3.19 15.17 28.12
N PRO A 152 3.04 14.16 27.24
CA PRO A 152 3.80 14.11 25.98
C PRO A 152 3.57 15.31 25.07
N LEU A 153 2.37 15.93 25.10
CA LEU A 153 2.08 17.16 24.35
C LEU A 153 2.91 18.36 24.80
N LEU A 154 3.36 18.33 26.06
CA LEU A 154 4.06 19.43 26.71
C LEU A 154 5.59 19.29 26.68
N GLN A 155 6.11 18.15 26.17
CA GLN A 155 7.55 17.92 26.07
C GLN A 155 8.14 18.68 24.90
N SER A 156 9.33 19.27 25.12
CA SER A 156 10.08 19.94 24.06
C SER A 156 10.58 18.90 23.03
N TYR A 157 10.80 19.37 21.81
CA TYR A 157 11.34 18.51 20.76
C TYR A 157 12.86 18.41 20.83
N PRO A 158 13.43 17.20 20.63
CA PRO A 158 14.86 17.05 20.45
C PRO A 158 15.32 17.87 19.23
N GLY A 159 16.34 18.72 19.40
CA GLY A 159 16.87 19.55 18.32
C GLY A 159 16.11 20.85 18.01
N GLY A 160 15.09 21.19 18.80
CA GLY A 160 14.33 22.44 18.68
C GLY A 160 13.29 22.47 17.55
N GLU A 161 12.56 23.57 17.46
CA GLU A 161 11.43 23.72 16.53
C GLU A 161 11.86 23.97 15.07
N GLY A 162 13.05 24.49 14.83
CA GLY A 162 13.47 25.01 13.52
C GLY A 162 13.71 23.96 12.43
N ALA A 163 13.91 22.70 12.82
CA ALA A 163 14.22 21.61 11.87
C ALA A 163 13.00 20.81 11.39
N ARG A 164 11.79 21.11 11.92
CA ARG A 164 10.59 20.34 11.68
C ARG A 164 9.67 21.00 10.67
N ARG A 165 8.98 20.13 9.94
CA ARG A 165 7.91 20.55 9.03
C ARG A 165 6.60 20.61 9.81
N TYR A 166 5.76 21.59 9.54
CA TYR A 166 4.52 21.86 10.28
C TYR A 166 3.62 20.62 10.38
N TYR A 167 3.50 19.84 9.29
CA TYR A 167 2.66 18.65 9.28
C TYR A 167 3.19 17.51 10.17
N GLN A 168 4.51 17.43 10.37
CA GLN A 168 5.09 16.46 11.29
C GLN A 168 4.70 16.77 12.74
N ASP A 169 4.71 18.06 13.10
CA ASP A 169 4.20 18.51 14.38
C ASP A 169 2.73 18.25 14.56
N ALA A 170 1.92 18.58 13.56
CA ALA A 170 0.48 18.39 13.57
C ALA A 170 0.12 16.88 13.70
N ALA A 171 0.82 16.00 12.98
CA ALA A 171 0.64 14.55 13.06
C ALA A 171 0.99 13.99 14.44
N ILE A 172 2.14 14.38 15.01
CA ILE A 172 2.58 13.93 16.34
C ILE A 172 1.60 14.44 17.40
N ARG A 173 1.19 15.70 17.33
CA ARG A 173 0.21 16.29 18.24
C ARG A 173 -1.14 15.59 18.16
N ALA A 174 -1.65 15.31 16.96
CA ALA A 174 -2.91 14.63 16.75
C ALA A 174 -2.96 13.23 17.39
N VAL A 175 -1.86 12.46 17.29
CA VAL A 175 -1.76 11.15 17.98
C VAL A 175 -1.81 11.33 19.50
N MET A 176 -1.05 12.28 20.05
CA MET A 176 -1.01 12.50 21.50
C MET A 176 -2.35 13.00 22.03
N GLU A 177 -3.02 13.90 21.31
CA GLU A 177 -4.37 14.38 21.59
C GLU A 177 -5.37 13.21 21.64
N LYS A 178 -5.32 12.32 20.63
CA LYS A 178 -6.18 11.13 20.59
C LYS A 178 -5.93 10.19 21.76
N VAL A 179 -4.65 9.94 22.08
CA VAL A 179 -4.28 9.07 23.20
C VAL A 179 -4.77 9.64 24.53
N ALA A 180 -4.59 10.96 24.76
CA ALA A 180 -5.06 11.63 25.97
C ALA A 180 -6.59 11.59 26.11
N ALA A 181 -7.32 11.81 25.01
CA ALA A 181 -8.78 11.71 24.96
C ALA A 181 -9.27 10.27 25.21
N CYS A 182 -8.61 9.26 24.64
CA CYS A 182 -8.93 7.85 24.89
C CYS A 182 -8.68 7.46 26.36
N GLU A 183 -7.57 7.91 26.96
CA GLU A 183 -7.28 7.67 28.38
C GLU A 183 -8.36 8.29 29.27
N ALA A 184 -8.76 9.55 29.03
CA ALA A 184 -9.78 10.25 29.78
C ALA A 184 -11.18 9.59 29.67
N SER A 185 -11.48 8.98 28.53
CA SER A 185 -12.77 8.31 28.26
C SER A 185 -12.76 6.81 28.50
N GLY A 186 -11.61 6.21 28.91
CA GLY A 186 -11.47 4.76 29.10
C GLY A 186 -11.55 3.95 27.82
N GLN A 187 -11.29 4.57 26.65
CA GLN A 187 -11.32 3.91 25.35
C GLN A 187 -9.94 3.30 25.01
N PRO A 188 -9.89 2.27 24.12
CA PRO A 188 -8.61 1.76 23.63
C PRO A 188 -7.76 2.86 22.97
N LYS A 189 -6.49 2.94 23.37
CA LYS A 189 -5.54 3.98 22.90
C LYS A 189 -5.01 3.65 21.51
N ARG A 190 -5.80 3.90 20.50
CA ARG A 190 -5.49 3.61 19.10
C ARG A 190 -5.55 4.87 18.26
N ALA A 191 -4.59 5.02 17.34
CA ALA A 191 -4.53 6.14 16.40
C ALA A 191 -4.02 5.69 15.05
N LEU A 192 -4.56 6.26 13.98
CA LEU A 192 -4.12 6.06 12.60
C LEU A 192 -3.57 7.36 12.03
N LEU A 193 -2.41 7.30 11.38
CA LEU A 193 -1.85 8.38 10.58
C LEU A 193 -1.81 7.96 9.11
N SER A 194 -2.45 8.75 8.25
CA SER A 194 -2.38 8.61 6.80
C SER A 194 -1.37 9.59 6.23
N LEU A 195 -0.20 9.12 5.83
CA LEU A 195 0.94 9.97 5.46
C LEU A 195 1.57 9.50 4.15
N ALA A 196 1.73 10.40 3.19
CA ALA A 196 2.34 10.12 1.91
C ALA A 196 3.71 9.43 2.04
N THR A 197 4.03 8.57 1.07
CA THR A 197 5.39 8.00 0.96
C THR A 197 6.40 9.14 0.76
N GLY A 198 7.49 9.14 1.54
CA GLY A 198 8.48 10.22 1.50
C GLY A 198 8.23 11.40 2.45
N SER A 199 7.09 11.44 3.16
CA SER A 199 6.77 12.49 4.14
C SER A 199 7.54 12.36 5.47
N GLY A 200 8.26 11.25 5.70
CA GLY A 200 9.05 11.03 6.91
C GLY A 200 8.30 10.29 8.01
N LYS A 201 7.50 9.26 7.69
CA LYS A 201 6.77 8.42 8.66
C LYS A 201 7.66 7.93 9.80
N THR A 202 8.85 7.40 9.48
CA THR A 202 9.83 6.95 10.50
C THR A 202 10.28 8.07 11.41
N PHE A 203 10.54 9.27 10.86
CA PHE A 203 10.88 10.46 11.66
C PHE A 203 9.77 10.82 12.65
N ILE A 204 8.52 10.78 12.20
CA ILE A 204 7.34 11.03 13.03
C ILE A 204 7.26 10.00 14.17
N ALA A 205 7.43 8.69 13.85
CA ALA A 205 7.42 7.62 14.85
C ALA A 205 8.51 7.79 15.91
N VAL A 206 9.74 8.09 15.48
CA VAL A 206 10.89 8.32 16.38
C VAL A 206 10.61 9.50 17.33
N ASN A 207 10.14 10.64 16.80
CA ASN A 207 9.88 11.83 17.63
C ASN A 207 8.65 11.67 18.53
N LEU A 208 7.62 10.94 18.07
CA LEU A 208 6.48 10.58 18.89
C LEU A 208 6.93 9.77 20.11
N LEU A 209 7.67 8.67 19.89
CA LEU A 209 8.15 7.82 21.00
C LEU A 209 9.14 8.54 21.89
N LYS A 210 9.97 9.47 21.34
CA LYS A 210 10.90 10.27 22.15
C LYS A 210 10.14 11.18 23.11
N ARG A 211 9.14 11.90 22.65
CA ARG A 211 8.33 12.78 23.51
C ARG A 211 7.57 12.01 24.58
N ILE A 212 7.04 10.82 24.26
CA ILE A 212 6.41 9.92 25.23
C ILE A 212 7.43 9.44 26.26
N SER A 213 8.66 9.11 25.80
CA SER A 213 9.77 8.74 26.69
C SER A 213 10.17 9.89 27.62
N ASP A 214 10.29 11.10 27.11
CA ASP A 214 10.68 12.27 27.90
C ASP A 214 9.60 12.66 28.92
N ALA A 215 8.34 12.34 28.61
CA ALA A 215 7.23 12.45 29.56
C ALA A 215 7.22 11.36 30.65
N GLY A 216 8.16 10.39 30.60
CA GLY A 216 8.25 9.29 31.55
C GLY A 216 7.19 8.19 31.33
N GLN A 217 6.51 8.16 30.18
CA GLN A 217 5.39 7.24 29.91
C GLN A 217 5.78 6.04 29.03
N LEU A 218 6.99 6.02 28.49
CA LEU A 218 7.48 4.91 27.69
C LEU A 218 8.29 3.92 28.52
N THR A 219 7.77 2.72 28.73
CA THR A 219 8.55 1.62 29.32
C THR A 219 9.22 0.82 28.21
N ARG A 220 8.44 0.27 27.28
CA ARG A 220 8.94 -0.48 26.12
C ARG A 220 8.06 -0.20 24.91
N ALA A 221 8.69 0.01 23.77
CA ALA A 221 7.99 0.15 22.48
C ALA A 221 8.42 -0.93 21.51
N LEU A 222 7.48 -1.36 20.67
CA LEU A 222 7.73 -2.18 19.51
C LEU A 222 7.41 -1.36 18.25
N PHE A 223 8.40 -1.22 17.38
CA PHE A 223 8.23 -0.69 16.04
C PHE A 223 8.29 -1.85 15.04
N VAL A 224 7.23 -2.04 14.27
CA VAL A 224 7.13 -3.13 13.29
C VAL A 224 7.10 -2.55 11.89
N CYS A 225 7.92 -3.10 11.01
CA CYS A 225 7.94 -2.77 9.58
C CYS A 225 7.87 -4.05 8.73
N ASP A 226 7.58 -3.88 7.44
CA ASP A 226 7.31 -5.00 6.53
C ASP A 226 8.58 -5.71 6.06
N ARG A 227 9.70 -4.98 5.83
CA ARG A 227 10.92 -5.52 5.18
C ARG A 227 12.21 -5.16 5.91
N ASP A 228 13.24 -5.96 5.67
CA ASP A 228 14.56 -5.83 6.29
C ASP A 228 15.27 -4.51 5.99
N GLU A 229 15.14 -3.96 4.79
CA GLU A 229 15.72 -2.67 4.44
C GLU A 229 15.08 -1.53 5.25
N LEU A 230 13.75 -1.56 5.41
CA LEU A 230 13.02 -0.61 6.27
C LEU A 230 13.45 -0.77 7.73
N ARG A 231 13.65 -2.01 8.19
CA ARG A 231 14.12 -2.30 9.54
C ARG A 231 15.49 -1.68 9.77
N LYS A 232 16.46 -1.88 8.87
CA LYS A 232 17.81 -1.29 8.98
C LYS A 232 17.77 0.23 9.06
N GLN A 233 16.95 0.87 8.20
CA GLN A 233 16.77 2.32 8.22
C GLN A 233 16.10 2.79 9.52
N ALA A 234 15.09 2.09 10.00
CA ALA A 234 14.40 2.39 11.24
C ALA A 234 15.33 2.22 12.44
N VAL A 235 16.10 1.13 12.52
CA VAL A 235 17.10 0.92 13.58
C VAL A 235 18.06 2.10 13.65
N GLY A 236 18.65 2.52 12.52
CA GLY A 236 19.55 3.68 12.48
C GLY A 236 18.86 4.98 12.94
N ALA A 237 17.62 5.22 12.48
CA ALA A 237 16.86 6.40 12.88
C ALA A 237 16.54 6.41 14.39
N PHE A 238 16.15 5.28 14.96
CA PHE A 238 15.91 5.16 16.40
C PHE A 238 17.19 5.26 17.21
N GLN A 239 18.29 4.63 16.77
CA GLN A 239 19.58 4.70 17.45
C GLN A 239 20.18 6.10 17.48
N ASN A 240 19.94 6.92 16.44
CA ASN A 240 20.37 8.32 16.43
C ASN A 240 19.72 9.16 17.55
N VAL A 241 18.56 8.74 18.06
CA VAL A 241 17.81 9.48 19.10
C VAL A 241 17.85 8.78 20.45
N PHE A 242 17.80 7.45 20.48
CA PHE A 242 17.72 6.65 21.70
C PHE A 242 19.04 5.92 22.04
N GLY A 243 20.05 6.00 21.15
CA GLY A 243 21.32 5.31 21.37
C GLY A 243 21.15 3.80 21.53
N ALA A 244 21.77 3.24 22.54
CA ALA A 244 21.71 1.81 22.87
C ALA A 244 20.32 1.33 23.36
N ASP A 245 19.42 2.25 23.72
CA ASP A 245 18.05 1.93 24.10
C ASP A 245 17.19 1.48 22.92
N ALA A 246 17.68 1.57 21.68
CA ALA A 246 17.03 1.06 20.48
C ALA A 246 17.83 -0.10 19.87
N ALA A 247 17.17 -1.25 19.70
CA ALA A 247 17.82 -2.43 19.17
C ALA A 247 16.94 -3.21 18.19
N GLU A 248 17.62 -3.84 17.25
CA GLU A 248 17.03 -4.80 16.34
C GLU A 248 16.65 -6.09 17.06
N VAL A 249 15.47 -6.63 16.72
CA VAL A 249 14.99 -7.90 17.24
C VAL A 249 15.51 -9.05 16.40
N TYR A 250 16.31 -9.93 17.02
CA TYR A 250 16.70 -11.21 16.43
C TYR A 250 17.20 -12.17 17.56
N ARG A 251 17.22 -13.46 17.25
CA ARG A 251 17.76 -14.48 18.16
C ARG A 251 19.27 -14.59 18.01
N LYS A 252 20.01 -14.40 19.11
CA LYS A 252 21.45 -14.60 19.16
C LYS A 252 21.81 -16.09 19.15
N PRO A 253 23.08 -16.46 18.85
CA PRO A 253 23.53 -17.85 18.90
C PRO A 253 23.35 -18.52 20.28
N ASP A 254 23.40 -17.75 21.37
CA ASP A 254 23.14 -18.21 22.73
C ASP A 254 21.66 -18.43 23.07
N GLY A 255 20.77 -18.24 22.08
CA GLY A 255 19.33 -18.41 22.25
C GLY A 255 18.63 -17.19 22.84
N THR A 256 19.34 -16.09 23.18
CA THR A 256 18.72 -14.89 23.76
C THR A 256 18.23 -13.90 22.70
N ASN A 257 17.27 -13.05 23.08
CA ASN A 257 16.81 -11.95 22.24
C ASN A 257 17.82 -10.79 22.30
N ASN A 258 18.32 -10.33 21.14
CA ASN A 258 19.22 -9.19 21.03
C ASN A 258 18.65 -7.91 21.67
N ALA A 259 17.37 -7.66 21.50
CA ALA A 259 16.71 -6.45 22.01
C ALA A 259 16.28 -6.56 23.49
N LYS A 260 16.64 -7.64 24.22
CA LYS A 260 16.17 -7.92 25.59
C LYS A 260 16.29 -6.71 26.54
N ASN A 261 17.39 -5.96 26.46
CA ASN A 261 17.68 -4.84 27.34
C ASN A 261 17.32 -3.46 26.73
N ALA A 262 16.85 -3.43 25.48
CA ALA A 262 16.46 -2.19 24.83
C ALA A 262 15.04 -1.75 25.26
N ARG A 263 14.80 -0.45 25.19
CA ARG A 263 13.45 0.13 25.38
C ARG A 263 12.66 0.16 24.08
N ILE A 264 13.34 0.34 22.94
CA ILE A 264 12.76 0.37 21.60
C ILE A 264 13.21 -0.89 20.87
N HIS A 265 12.25 -1.75 20.54
CA HIS A 265 12.45 -2.98 19.79
C HIS A 265 12.03 -2.73 18.34
N VAL A 266 12.93 -2.93 17.39
CA VAL A 266 12.65 -2.77 15.97
C VAL A 266 12.65 -4.13 15.29
N ALA A 267 11.52 -4.51 14.70
CA ALA A 267 11.31 -5.84 14.13
C ALA A 267 10.63 -5.78 12.77
N THR A 268 10.81 -6.84 11.97
CA THR A 268 9.86 -7.16 10.91
C THR A 268 8.86 -8.21 11.40
N TYR A 269 7.77 -8.36 10.70
CA TYR A 269 6.80 -9.42 10.98
C TYR A 269 7.43 -10.82 10.87
N GLN A 270 8.30 -11.01 9.87
CA GLN A 270 9.02 -12.26 9.65
C GLN A 270 9.91 -12.59 10.85
N THR A 271 10.64 -11.60 11.38
CA THR A 271 11.50 -11.77 12.56
C THR A 271 10.70 -12.14 13.81
N LEU A 272 9.49 -11.59 13.97
CA LEU A 272 8.60 -11.95 15.09
C LEU A 272 8.04 -13.36 14.97
N GLY A 273 8.26 -14.05 13.83
CA GLY A 273 7.86 -15.43 13.63
C GLY A 273 6.34 -15.61 13.56
N VAL A 274 5.61 -14.54 13.29
CA VAL A 274 4.14 -14.60 13.15
C VAL A 274 3.74 -15.39 11.90
N ALA A 275 4.71 -15.74 11.04
CA ALA A 275 4.53 -16.47 9.79
C ALA A 275 5.12 -17.90 9.78
N THR A 276 5.64 -18.43 10.90
CA THR A 276 6.25 -19.77 10.90
C THR A 276 5.24 -20.90 10.85
N GLU A 277 5.54 -21.88 10.01
CA GLU A 277 4.67 -22.97 9.59
C GLU A 277 4.68 -24.20 10.55
N ASP A 278 5.65 -24.29 11.42
CA ASP A 278 5.79 -25.39 12.36
C ASP A 278 5.26 -24.94 13.72
N GLY A 279 4.18 -25.45 14.22
CA GLY A 279 3.54 -25.19 15.53
C GLY A 279 4.44 -24.89 16.74
N ASP A 280 5.71 -24.61 16.48
CA ASP A 280 6.70 -24.10 17.41
C ASP A 280 6.44 -22.64 17.78
N ALA A 281 6.57 -22.34 19.05
CA ALA A 281 6.39 -21.04 19.64
C ALA A 281 7.07 -19.94 18.79
N SER A 282 6.29 -19.04 18.21
CA SER A 282 6.82 -17.91 17.44
C SER A 282 7.78 -17.09 18.32
N PHE A 283 8.71 -16.35 17.70
CA PHE A 283 9.59 -15.44 18.45
C PHE A 283 8.77 -14.50 19.36
N LEU A 284 7.65 -14.00 18.84
CA LEU A 284 6.73 -13.14 19.58
C LEU A 284 6.22 -13.80 20.87
N THR A 285 5.77 -15.04 20.81
CA THR A 285 5.24 -15.76 21.99
C THR A 285 6.32 -16.24 22.93
N THR A 286 7.50 -16.56 22.41
CA THR A 286 8.64 -17.07 23.20
C THR A 286 9.29 -16.00 24.06
N TYR A 287 9.50 -14.80 23.51
CA TYR A 287 10.29 -13.76 24.17
C TYR A 287 9.46 -12.63 24.76
N TYR A 288 8.18 -12.49 24.37
CA TYR A 288 7.32 -11.39 24.78
C TYR A 288 6.02 -11.90 25.42
N PRO A 289 5.88 -11.79 26.73
CA PRO A 289 4.61 -12.08 27.40
C PRO A 289 3.51 -11.10 26.93
N GLU A 290 2.26 -11.38 27.25
CA GLU A 290 1.15 -10.48 26.94
C GLU A 290 1.33 -9.12 27.63
N ASN A 291 0.97 -8.05 26.93
CA ASN A 291 1.13 -6.67 27.36
C ASN A 291 2.58 -6.29 27.75
N TYR A 292 3.58 -6.94 27.12
CA TYR A 292 4.99 -6.62 27.31
C TYR A 292 5.34 -5.21 26.86
N PHE A 293 4.73 -4.75 25.76
CA PHE A 293 4.94 -3.43 25.22
C PHE A 293 3.89 -2.44 25.70
N THR A 294 4.31 -1.26 26.12
CA THR A 294 3.43 -0.13 26.45
C THR A 294 3.02 0.65 25.22
N HIS A 295 3.83 0.56 24.16
CA HIS A 295 3.57 1.24 22.87
C HIS A 295 3.89 0.28 21.72
N VAL A 296 3.04 0.29 20.71
CA VAL A 296 3.24 -0.43 19.44
C VAL A 296 3.02 0.53 18.29
N VAL A 297 4.02 0.68 17.45
CA VAL A 297 3.93 1.48 16.21
C VAL A 297 4.14 0.58 15.02
N ILE A 298 3.21 0.60 14.09
CA ILE A 298 3.23 -0.26 12.90
C ILE A 298 3.36 0.61 11.66
N ASP A 299 4.47 0.44 10.95
CA ASP A 299 4.67 1.07 9.65
C ASP A 299 4.05 0.21 8.54
N GLU A 300 3.42 0.85 7.56
CA GLU A 300 2.64 0.24 6.49
C GLU A 300 1.56 -0.71 7.03
N CYS A 301 0.78 -0.23 8.02
CA CYS A 301 -0.20 -1.03 8.75
C CYS A 301 -1.31 -1.64 7.87
N HIS A 302 -1.48 -1.18 6.64
CA HIS A 302 -2.39 -1.77 5.67
C HIS A 302 -2.07 -3.24 5.36
N ARG A 303 -0.82 -3.68 5.56
CA ARG A 303 -0.41 -5.08 5.38
C ARG A 303 -0.63 -5.95 6.61
N SER A 304 -0.93 -5.36 7.75
CA SER A 304 -0.71 -5.99 9.06
C SER A 304 -1.94 -6.18 9.93
N ALA A 305 -3.08 -5.58 9.59
CA ALA A 305 -4.19 -5.51 10.53
C ALA A 305 -4.92 -6.85 10.75
N TRP A 306 -4.79 -7.82 9.85
CA TRP A 306 -5.67 -8.99 9.85
C TRP A 306 -4.93 -10.30 9.61
N GLY A 307 -5.45 -11.38 10.15
CA GLY A 307 -4.84 -12.70 10.13
C GLY A 307 -3.74 -12.87 11.17
N LYS A 308 -2.65 -13.52 10.82
CA LYS A 308 -1.53 -13.85 11.74
C LYS A 308 -0.88 -12.59 12.34
N TRP A 309 -0.86 -11.49 11.62
CA TRP A 309 -0.25 -10.21 12.02
C TRP A 309 -0.98 -9.49 13.16
N SER A 310 -2.28 -9.73 13.31
CA SER A 310 -3.09 -9.15 14.40
C SER A 310 -2.61 -9.57 15.78
N GLN A 311 -1.87 -10.67 15.90
CA GLN A 311 -1.35 -11.16 17.19
C GLN A 311 -0.43 -10.14 17.88
N VAL A 312 0.34 -9.36 17.11
CA VAL A 312 1.18 -8.28 17.67
C VAL A 312 0.34 -7.27 18.44
N LEU A 313 -0.81 -6.89 17.87
CA LEU A 313 -1.73 -5.93 18.45
C LEU A 313 -2.58 -6.54 19.57
N THR A 314 -3.17 -7.71 19.32
CA THR A 314 -4.10 -8.35 20.26
C THR A 314 -3.43 -8.84 21.55
N ARG A 315 -2.13 -9.20 21.50
CA ARG A 315 -1.34 -9.52 22.69
C ARG A 315 -0.94 -8.31 23.53
N ASN A 316 -1.01 -7.10 22.97
CA ASN A 316 -0.64 -5.87 23.65
C ASN A 316 -1.84 -4.90 23.73
N ARG A 317 -3.00 -5.39 24.21
CA ARG A 317 -4.28 -4.66 24.21
C ARG A 317 -4.24 -3.38 25.02
N ASN A 318 -3.41 -3.32 26.06
CA ASN A 318 -3.26 -2.18 26.95
C ASN A 318 -2.29 -1.12 26.40
N ALA A 319 -1.54 -1.44 25.34
CA ALA A 319 -0.58 -0.55 24.72
C ALA A 319 -1.27 0.61 23.98
N VAL A 320 -0.57 1.71 23.88
CA VAL A 320 -0.85 2.72 22.86
C VAL A 320 -0.45 2.14 21.50
N GLN A 321 -1.38 2.09 20.57
CA GLN A 321 -1.18 1.46 19.26
C GLN A 321 -1.35 2.49 18.15
N VAL A 322 -0.31 2.68 17.35
CA VAL A 322 -0.27 3.67 16.27
C VAL A 322 -0.01 2.98 14.94
N GLY A 323 -0.97 3.10 14.03
CA GLY A 323 -0.83 2.67 12.64
C GLY A 323 -0.32 3.82 11.76
N LEU A 324 0.70 3.56 10.94
CA LEU A 324 1.17 4.45 9.90
C LEU A 324 0.84 3.83 8.54
N THR A 325 0.22 4.59 7.65
CA THR A 325 -0.09 4.13 6.30
C THR A 325 0.17 5.23 5.28
N ALA A 326 0.52 4.82 4.05
CA ALA A 326 0.58 5.74 2.91
C ALA A 326 -0.75 5.78 2.14
N THR A 327 -1.74 5.01 2.55
CA THR A 327 -3.02 4.87 1.88
C THR A 327 -3.94 6.02 2.27
N PRO A 328 -4.22 7.00 1.40
CA PRO A 328 -5.08 8.11 1.74
C PRO A 328 -6.56 7.68 1.83
N ARG A 329 -7.36 8.40 2.63
CA ARG A 329 -8.82 8.26 2.67
C ARG A 329 -9.45 8.39 1.27
N GLN A 330 -8.90 9.27 0.44
CA GLN A 330 -9.26 9.43 -0.98
C GLN A 330 -9.15 8.13 -1.77
N LEU A 331 -8.27 7.20 -1.38
CA LEU A 331 -8.16 5.91 -2.02
C LEU A 331 -9.46 5.10 -1.83
N ALA A 332 -10.06 5.11 -0.66
CA ALA A 332 -11.33 4.43 -0.42
C ALA A 332 -12.46 5.02 -1.27
N GLU A 333 -12.51 6.34 -1.46
CA GLU A 333 -13.48 7.01 -2.33
C GLU A 333 -13.19 6.77 -3.81
N THR A 334 -11.91 6.80 -4.22
CA THR A 334 -11.50 6.47 -5.60
C THR A 334 -11.80 5.01 -5.92
N LEU A 335 -11.53 4.10 -4.98
CA LEU A 335 -11.88 2.68 -5.10
C LEU A 335 -13.40 2.49 -5.22
N LYS A 336 -14.21 3.20 -4.43
CA LYS A 336 -15.67 3.20 -4.57
C LYS A 336 -16.11 3.68 -5.95
N ARG A 337 -15.52 4.80 -6.45
CA ARG A 337 -15.83 5.34 -7.79
C ARG A 337 -15.42 4.39 -8.91
N GLN A 338 -14.27 3.74 -8.82
CA GLN A 338 -13.80 2.77 -9.81
C GLN A 338 -14.68 1.53 -9.85
N VAL A 339 -15.06 0.98 -8.70
CA VAL A 339 -16.02 -0.14 -8.60
C VAL A 339 -17.38 0.27 -9.17
N GLN A 340 -17.83 1.49 -8.89
CA GLN A 340 -19.07 2.04 -9.47
C GLN A 340 -18.97 2.26 -10.98
N ALA A 341 -17.81 2.66 -11.51
CA ALA A 341 -17.59 2.84 -12.95
C ALA A 341 -17.62 1.50 -13.69
N VAL A 342 -16.97 0.47 -13.14
CA VAL A 342 -17.02 -0.91 -13.70
C VAL A 342 -18.44 -1.45 -13.72
N ASN A 343 -19.28 -1.11 -12.73
CA ASN A 343 -20.68 -1.54 -12.67
C ASN A 343 -21.63 -0.68 -13.52
N LYS A 344 -21.27 0.57 -13.86
CA LYS A 344 -22.12 1.48 -14.64
C LYS A 344 -22.00 1.32 -16.16
N ASP A 345 -20.90 0.74 -16.64
CA ASP A 345 -20.65 0.59 -18.08
C ASP A 345 -20.44 -0.88 -18.46
N PRO A 346 -21.53 -1.68 -18.55
CA PRO A 346 -21.43 -2.95 -19.26
C PRO A 346 -21.23 -2.59 -20.74
N LEU A 347 -19.99 -2.68 -21.20
CA LEU A 347 -19.42 -2.42 -22.53
C LEU A 347 -20.45 -2.29 -23.67
N PRO A 348 -20.58 -1.12 -24.32
CA PRO A 348 -21.56 -0.86 -25.40
C PRO A 348 -21.43 -1.80 -26.59
N HIS A 349 -20.32 -2.49 -26.74
CA HIS A 349 -20.09 -3.45 -27.84
C HIS A 349 -20.71 -4.82 -27.59
N LEU A 350 -21.06 -5.20 -26.35
CA LEU A 350 -21.78 -6.44 -26.08
C LEU A 350 -23.25 -6.40 -26.53
N GLN A 351 -23.85 -5.20 -26.62
CA GLN A 351 -25.19 -5.05 -27.16
C GLN A 351 -25.26 -5.25 -28.69
N ARG A 352 -24.17 -4.97 -29.43
CA ARG A 352 -24.10 -5.19 -30.90
C ARG A 352 -23.74 -6.64 -31.27
N ALA A 353 -23.08 -7.38 -30.38
CA ALA A 353 -22.73 -8.77 -30.60
C ALA A 353 -23.88 -9.76 -30.28
N ALA A 354 -24.95 -9.29 -29.66
CA ALA A 354 -26.12 -10.13 -29.32
C ALA A 354 -26.94 -10.56 -30.55
N GLU A 355 -26.64 -10.02 -31.75
CA GLU A 355 -27.32 -10.36 -33.00
C GLU A 355 -26.63 -11.47 -33.82
N GLY A 356 -25.51 -12.04 -33.35
CA GLY A 356 -24.74 -13.08 -34.08
C GLY A 356 -24.21 -14.19 -33.16
N THR A 357 -24.93 -15.23 -33.07
CA THR A 357 -24.79 -16.62 -32.56
C THR A 357 -23.39 -17.22 -32.35
N GLU A 358 -23.26 -18.05 -31.33
CA GLU A 358 -22.25 -19.10 -30.98
C GLU A 358 -20.84 -18.68 -30.44
N ASN A 359 -20.32 -17.53 -30.73
CA ASN A 359 -19.04 -17.07 -30.14
C ASN A 359 -19.21 -16.27 -28.82
N LEU A 360 -20.46 -16.06 -28.42
CA LEU A 360 -20.81 -15.20 -27.29
C LEU A 360 -20.48 -15.80 -25.90
N GLU A 361 -20.55 -17.13 -25.75
CA GLU A 361 -20.26 -17.75 -24.45
C GLU A 361 -18.75 -17.77 -24.15
N LYS A 362 -17.92 -17.96 -25.17
CA LYS A 362 -16.46 -17.87 -25.01
C LYS A 362 -15.96 -16.44 -24.81
N ALA A 363 -16.58 -15.46 -25.47
CA ALA A 363 -16.25 -14.06 -25.26
C ALA A 363 -16.74 -13.55 -23.89
N ARG A 364 -17.89 -14.00 -23.41
CA ARG A 364 -18.42 -13.69 -22.08
C ARG A 364 -17.55 -14.26 -20.96
N SER A 365 -17.03 -15.48 -21.10
CA SER A 365 -16.16 -16.07 -20.08
C SER A 365 -14.79 -15.39 -19.98
N ALA A 366 -14.21 -14.95 -21.12
CA ALA A 366 -12.95 -14.23 -21.15
C ALA A 366 -13.09 -12.79 -20.60
N ASP A 367 -14.14 -12.09 -20.95
CA ASP A 367 -14.38 -10.70 -20.52
C ASP A 367 -14.79 -10.63 -19.03
N GLN A 368 -15.54 -11.62 -18.54
CA GLN A 368 -15.86 -11.76 -17.12
C GLN A 368 -14.60 -12.02 -16.28
N SER A 369 -13.61 -12.78 -16.79
CA SER A 369 -12.39 -13.07 -16.04
C SER A 369 -11.49 -11.84 -15.88
N VAL A 370 -11.36 -10.98 -16.89
CA VAL A 370 -10.53 -9.76 -16.86
C VAL A 370 -11.17 -8.68 -15.99
N GLY A 371 -12.46 -8.45 -16.15
CA GLY A 371 -13.21 -7.53 -15.27
C GLY A 371 -13.15 -7.97 -13.81
N TYR A 372 -13.19 -9.28 -13.56
CA TYR A 372 -13.09 -9.88 -12.25
C TYR A 372 -11.72 -9.68 -11.60
N GLU A 373 -10.59 -9.92 -12.31
CA GLU A 373 -9.25 -9.76 -11.75
C GLU A 373 -8.93 -8.31 -11.34
N VAL A 374 -9.29 -7.34 -12.17
CA VAL A 374 -9.13 -5.90 -11.85
C VAL A 374 -9.97 -5.53 -10.62
N THR A 375 -11.19 -6.03 -10.55
CA THR A 375 -12.11 -5.77 -9.45
C THR A 375 -11.61 -6.41 -8.14
N ARG A 376 -11.01 -7.60 -8.20
CA ARG A 376 -10.47 -8.32 -7.03
C ARG A 376 -9.35 -7.54 -6.31
N ASP A 377 -8.35 -7.04 -7.04
CA ASP A 377 -7.24 -6.30 -6.41
C ASP A 377 -7.71 -4.97 -5.82
N VAL A 378 -8.65 -4.30 -6.49
CA VAL A 378 -9.32 -3.10 -5.97
C VAL A 378 -10.12 -3.42 -4.70
N LEU A 379 -10.80 -4.57 -4.67
CA LEU A 379 -11.56 -5.01 -3.49
C LEU A 379 -10.66 -5.39 -2.33
N ALA A 380 -9.54 -6.07 -2.59
CA ALA A 380 -8.55 -6.39 -1.55
C ALA A 380 -7.97 -5.11 -0.91
N ASP A 381 -7.64 -4.11 -1.72
CA ASP A 381 -7.18 -2.82 -1.22
C ASP A 381 -8.26 -2.08 -0.40
N ALA A 382 -9.53 -2.15 -0.83
CA ALA A 382 -10.65 -1.56 -0.11
C ALA A 382 -10.89 -2.25 1.25
N GLU A 383 -10.80 -3.58 1.30
CA GLU A 383 -10.93 -4.34 2.55
C GLU A 383 -9.79 -4.03 3.53
N ILE A 384 -8.56 -4.00 3.06
CA ILE A 384 -7.40 -3.63 3.87
C ILE A 384 -7.62 -2.26 4.50
N THR A 385 -8.12 -1.31 3.72
CA THR A 385 -8.42 0.05 4.18
C THR A 385 -9.57 0.05 5.20
N ALA A 386 -10.66 -0.66 4.93
CA ALA A 386 -11.81 -0.78 5.83
C ALA A 386 -11.42 -1.43 7.17
N ASN A 387 -10.58 -2.46 7.13
CA ASN A 387 -10.10 -3.15 8.32
C ASN A 387 -9.20 -2.27 9.20
N ASN A 388 -8.35 -1.45 8.60
CA ASN A 388 -7.54 -0.48 9.34
C ASN A 388 -8.42 0.57 10.02
N LEU A 389 -9.43 1.09 9.32
CA LEU A 389 -10.40 2.03 9.87
C LEU A 389 -11.23 1.40 11.01
N ALA A 390 -11.66 0.14 10.84
CA ALA A 390 -12.39 -0.59 11.87
C ALA A 390 -11.57 -0.78 13.15
N TYR A 391 -10.25 -1.01 13.03
CA TYR A 391 -9.38 -1.24 14.17
C TYR A 391 -8.86 0.03 14.83
N PHE A 392 -8.27 0.94 14.06
CA PHE A 392 -7.63 2.16 14.55
C PHE A 392 -8.58 3.36 14.62
N GLY A 393 -9.72 3.30 13.95
CA GLY A 393 -10.62 4.43 13.71
C GLY A 393 -10.20 5.29 12.53
N GLU A 394 -10.93 6.37 12.28
CA GLU A 394 -10.58 7.38 11.29
C GLU A 394 -9.19 7.96 11.53
N PRO A 395 -8.42 8.30 10.48
CA PRO A 395 -7.13 8.93 10.64
C PRO A 395 -7.23 10.21 11.48
N VAL A 396 -6.40 10.30 12.50
CA VAL A 396 -6.32 11.52 13.32
C VAL A 396 -5.58 12.64 12.60
N TYR A 397 -4.79 12.29 11.57
CA TYR A 397 -4.11 13.23 10.69
C TYR A 397 -3.87 12.60 9.32
N GLU A 398 -4.06 13.40 8.28
CA GLU A 398 -3.85 13.02 6.89
C GLU A 398 -2.87 13.99 6.23
N TYR A 399 -1.93 13.46 5.43
CA TYR A 399 -1.02 14.26 4.63
C TYR A 399 -0.71 13.51 3.33
N ASP A 400 -1.48 13.81 2.31
CA ASP A 400 -1.40 13.13 1.02
C ASP A 400 -0.27 13.67 0.12
N ILE A 401 -0.04 12.98 -1.00
CA ILE A 401 1.03 13.35 -1.94
C ILE A 401 0.74 14.71 -2.59
N ALA A 402 -0.52 14.99 -2.94
CA ALA A 402 -0.89 16.24 -3.60
C ALA A 402 -0.60 17.43 -2.68
N GLN A 403 -1.01 17.33 -1.40
CA GLN A 403 -0.73 18.33 -0.39
C GLN A 403 0.79 18.53 -0.18
N ALA A 404 1.54 17.43 -0.13
CA ALA A 404 2.99 17.50 0.09
C ALA A 404 3.75 18.10 -1.10
N ILE A 405 3.25 17.92 -2.32
CA ILE A 405 3.75 18.59 -3.53
C ILE A 405 3.40 20.08 -3.50
N GLU A 406 2.16 20.41 -3.16
CA GLU A 406 1.68 21.81 -3.05
C GLU A 406 2.49 22.59 -2.02
N ASP A 407 2.80 21.99 -0.89
CA ASP A 407 3.65 22.57 0.15
C ASP A 407 5.16 22.63 -0.23
N GLY A 408 5.54 21.98 -1.32
CA GLY A 408 6.93 21.91 -1.78
C GLY A 408 7.84 21.04 -0.94
N TYR A 409 7.29 20.13 -0.16
CA TYR A 409 8.06 19.12 0.60
C TYR A 409 8.30 17.84 -0.19
N LEU A 410 7.48 17.58 -1.22
CA LEU A 410 7.72 16.53 -2.21
C LEU A 410 7.94 17.13 -3.60
N ALA A 411 8.60 16.37 -4.48
CA ALA A 411 8.92 16.77 -5.84
C ALA A 411 7.63 16.82 -6.67
N ALA A 412 7.51 17.82 -7.54
CA ALA A 412 6.40 17.92 -8.48
C ALA A 412 6.42 16.77 -9.49
N CYS A 413 5.25 16.27 -9.88
CA CYS A 413 5.09 15.16 -10.80
C CYS A 413 4.65 15.64 -12.19
N GLU A 414 5.35 15.20 -13.22
CA GLU A 414 4.94 15.34 -14.62
C GLU A 414 4.62 13.94 -15.17
N ILE A 415 3.46 13.79 -15.82
CA ILE A 415 3.02 12.51 -16.38
C ILE A 415 3.20 12.55 -17.89
N GLN A 416 3.88 11.53 -18.42
CA GLN A 416 4.07 11.30 -19.85
C GLN A 416 3.45 9.94 -20.22
N LYS A 417 2.49 9.93 -21.13
CA LYS A 417 1.97 8.69 -21.71
C LYS A 417 2.92 8.19 -22.79
N GLY A 418 3.20 6.89 -22.80
CA GLY A 418 3.98 6.26 -23.87
C GLY A 418 3.31 6.40 -25.24
N ARG A 419 4.12 6.49 -26.29
CA ARG A 419 3.65 6.65 -27.68
C ARG A 419 3.38 5.30 -28.36
N VAL A 420 3.59 4.18 -27.68
CA VAL A 420 3.45 2.82 -28.22
C VAL A 420 1.99 2.37 -28.13
N ASN A 421 1.30 2.42 -29.27
CA ASN A 421 -0.15 2.13 -29.38
C ASN A 421 -0.45 0.65 -29.66
N LEU A 422 -0.35 -0.24 -28.69
CA LEU A 422 -0.78 -1.62 -28.84
C LEU A 422 -1.92 -2.01 -27.88
N ASP A 423 -2.40 -1.06 -27.07
CA ASP A 423 -3.12 -1.39 -25.85
C ASP A 423 -4.66 -1.30 -25.94
N ASP A 424 -5.22 -0.68 -26.98
CA ASP A 424 -6.65 -0.35 -26.97
C ASP A 424 -7.57 -1.45 -27.52
N THR A 425 -7.04 -2.41 -28.30
CA THR A 425 -7.86 -3.43 -28.97
C THR A 425 -7.59 -4.86 -28.55
N GLY A 426 -6.59 -5.11 -27.68
CA GLY A 426 -6.06 -6.45 -27.43
C GLY A 426 -5.30 -7.01 -28.64
N ILE A 427 -4.65 -8.15 -28.50
CA ILE A 427 -3.94 -8.83 -29.57
C ILE A 427 -4.56 -10.21 -29.81
N THR A 428 -4.87 -10.51 -31.06
CA THR A 428 -5.37 -11.82 -31.47
C THR A 428 -4.24 -12.86 -31.55
N GLN A 429 -4.59 -14.14 -31.46
CA GLN A 429 -3.65 -15.25 -31.66
C GLN A 429 -2.87 -15.13 -32.97
N ALA A 430 -3.53 -14.72 -34.06
CA ALA A 430 -2.89 -14.55 -35.37
C ALA A 430 -1.80 -13.45 -35.37
N GLU A 431 -2.08 -12.33 -34.71
CA GLU A 431 -1.12 -11.24 -34.55
C GLU A 431 0.06 -11.60 -33.66
N ILE A 432 -0.17 -12.38 -32.60
CA ILE A 432 0.90 -12.93 -31.75
C ILE A 432 1.80 -13.86 -32.53
N ILE A 433 1.22 -14.79 -33.29
CA ILE A 433 1.98 -15.73 -34.13
C ILE A 433 2.83 -14.97 -35.17
N ALA A 434 2.27 -13.94 -35.78
CA ALA A 434 2.99 -13.11 -36.75
C ALA A 434 4.23 -12.39 -36.16
N ARG A 435 4.27 -12.21 -34.83
CA ARG A 435 5.38 -11.58 -34.08
C ARG A 435 6.42 -12.59 -33.55
N ASN A 436 6.33 -13.87 -33.96
CA ASN A 436 7.25 -14.94 -33.55
C ASN A 436 7.44 -15.02 -32.03
N PRO A 437 6.38 -15.24 -31.26
CA PRO A 437 6.44 -15.28 -29.80
C PRO A 437 7.38 -16.41 -29.34
N VAL A 438 8.10 -16.16 -28.26
CA VAL A 438 8.97 -17.15 -27.63
C VAL A 438 8.53 -17.41 -26.18
N ASP A 439 8.69 -18.65 -25.77
CA ASP A 439 8.49 -19.02 -24.36
C ASP A 439 9.50 -18.27 -23.48
N ALA A 440 8.99 -17.60 -22.45
CA ALA A 440 9.79 -16.72 -21.61
C ALA A 440 10.90 -17.43 -20.81
N ILE A 441 10.82 -18.75 -20.66
CA ILE A 441 11.79 -19.55 -19.88
C ILE A 441 12.80 -20.22 -20.81
N THR A 442 12.30 -20.89 -21.86
CA THR A 442 13.13 -21.73 -22.73
C THR A 442 13.70 -21.00 -23.94
N GLY A 443 13.13 -19.85 -24.31
CA GLY A 443 13.46 -19.12 -25.54
C GLY A 443 13.03 -19.83 -26.82
N GLN A 444 12.27 -20.94 -26.72
CA GLN A 444 11.79 -21.68 -27.88
C GLN A 444 10.54 -21.02 -28.48
N PRO A 445 10.33 -21.11 -29.80
CA PRO A 445 9.11 -20.62 -30.43
C PRO A 445 7.88 -21.26 -29.80
N VAL A 446 6.89 -20.43 -29.47
CA VAL A 446 5.62 -20.87 -28.91
C VAL A 446 4.72 -21.37 -30.05
N THR A 447 4.10 -22.54 -29.88
CA THR A 447 3.19 -23.11 -30.87
C THR A 447 1.80 -22.49 -30.76
N PRO A 448 1.02 -22.45 -31.88
CA PRO A 448 -0.36 -21.89 -31.83
C PRO A 448 -1.27 -22.52 -30.79
N ALA A 449 -1.05 -23.79 -30.44
CA ALA A 449 -1.83 -24.50 -29.43
C ALA A 449 -1.53 -24.04 -27.98
N GLN A 450 -0.46 -23.32 -27.78
CA GLN A 450 -0.03 -22.78 -26.46
C GLN A 450 -0.46 -21.32 -26.29
N ILE A 451 -1.09 -20.73 -27.30
CA ILE A 451 -1.50 -19.33 -27.33
C ILE A 451 -3.02 -19.26 -27.21
N ASP A 452 -3.51 -18.51 -26.25
CA ASP A 452 -4.95 -18.25 -26.12
C ASP A 452 -5.49 -17.45 -27.32
N ALA A 453 -6.79 -17.57 -27.59
CA ALA A 453 -7.41 -16.95 -28.78
C ALA A 453 -7.29 -15.42 -28.78
N ILE A 454 -7.33 -14.80 -27.64
CA ILE A 454 -7.20 -13.36 -27.44
C ILE A 454 -6.49 -13.08 -26.10
N TYR A 455 -5.49 -12.20 -26.10
CA TYR A 455 -4.88 -11.66 -24.90
C TYR A 455 -5.28 -10.20 -24.70
N GLN A 456 -5.57 -9.86 -23.46
CA GLN A 456 -5.87 -8.49 -23.07
C GLN A 456 -4.59 -7.73 -22.67
N LYS A 457 -4.63 -6.41 -22.69
CA LYS A 457 -3.50 -5.56 -22.28
C LYS A 457 -2.97 -5.85 -20.85
N THR A 458 -3.80 -6.43 -19.99
CA THR A 458 -3.45 -6.82 -18.62
C THR A 458 -2.56 -8.06 -18.54
N GLU A 459 -2.42 -8.81 -19.62
CA GLU A 459 -1.69 -10.08 -19.71
C GLU A 459 -0.34 -9.95 -20.45
N TYR A 460 -0.10 -8.76 -21.06
CA TYR A 460 1.16 -8.49 -21.73
C TYR A 460 2.31 -8.47 -20.71
N GLU A 461 3.46 -9.01 -21.11
CA GLU A 461 4.67 -9.20 -20.32
C GLU A 461 4.50 -10.07 -19.07
N ASP A 462 3.27 -10.33 -18.64
CA ASP A 462 2.98 -11.27 -17.55
C ASP A 462 2.73 -12.70 -18.06
N ARG A 463 1.82 -12.88 -19.00
CA ARG A 463 1.56 -14.19 -19.63
C ARG A 463 2.19 -14.34 -21.00
N VAL A 464 2.25 -13.26 -21.76
CA VAL A 464 2.81 -13.21 -23.11
C VAL A 464 3.91 -12.18 -23.17
N LEU A 465 5.13 -12.62 -23.45
CA LEU A 465 6.25 -11.73 -23.71
C LEU A 465 6.28 -11.39 -25.20
N LEU A 466 6.19 -10.11 -25.53
CA LEU A 466 6.25 -9.56 -26.87
C LEU A 466 7.57 -8.78 -27.04
N PRO A 467 8.63 -9.40 -27.59
CA PRO A 467 9.95 -8.76 -27.68
C PRO A 467 9.97 -7.47 -28.48
N ASP A 468 9.15 -7.38 -29.53
CA ASP A 468 8.98 -6.16 -30.34
C ASP A 468 8.35 -5.01 -29.56
N ARG A 469 7.39 -5.31 -28.66
CA ARG A 469 6.78 -4.32 -27.79
C ARG A 469 7.77 -3.82 -26.74
N VAL A 470 8.52 -4.72 -26.13
CA VAL A 470 9.59 -4.36 -25.17
C VAL A 470 10.60 -3.44 -25.84
N LEU A 471 11.04 -3.79 -27.07
CA LEU A 471 11.97 -2.94 -27.82
C LEU A 471 11.38 -1.56 -28.13
N ALA A 472 10.12 -1.50 -28.58
CA ALA A 472 9.44 -0.24 -28.90
C ALA A 472 9.28 0.65 -27.66
N MET A 473 8.88 0.07 -26.51
CA MET A 473 8.76 0.82 -25.24
C MET A 473 10.14 1.33 -24.77
N CYS A 474 11.19 0.51 -24.87
CA CYS A 474 12.55 0.93 -24.51
C CYS A 474 13.07 2.04 -25.42
N GLN A 475 12.79 1.99 -26.73
CA GLN A 475 13.19 3.02 -27.68
C GLN A 475 12.48 4.35 -27.37
N ASP A 476 11.15 4.33 -27.20
CA ASP A 476 10.37 5.52 -26.87
C ASP A 476 10.81 6.13 -25.52
N LEU A 477 11.05 5.29 -24.51
CA LEU A 477 11.61 5.75 -23.23
C LEU A 477 12.98 6.41 -23.41
N PHE A 478 13.86 5.79 -24.20
CA PHE A 478 15.20 6.32 -24.43
C PHE A 478 15.16 7.66 -25.15
N ASP A 479 14.26 7.84 -26.13
CA ASP A 479 14.03 9.09 -26.82
C ASP A 479 13.50 10.17 -25.85
N TYR A 480 12.56 9.85 -24.97
CA TYR A 480 12.11 10.78 -23.92
C TYR A 480 13.24 11.17 -22.96
N LEU A 481 14.11 10.23 -22.58
CA LEU A 481 15.25 10.57 -21.73
C LEU A 481 16.19 11.55 -22.43
N LEU A 482 16.44 11.36 -23.75
CA LEU A 482 17.25 12.29 -24.55
C LEU A 482 16.61 13.69 -24.60
N GLU A 483 15.29 13.78 -24.83
CA GLU A 483 14.55 15.03 -24.88
C GLU A 483 14.54 15.79 -23.53
N THR A 484 14.57 15.06 -22.40
CA THR A 484 14.31 15.63 -21.07
C THR A 484 15.56 15.86 -20.21
N GLY A 485 16.76 15.64 -20.75
CA GLY A 485 18.02 15.93 -20.01
C GLY A 485 19.15 14.94 -20.28
N GLY A 486 18.99 14.04 -21.25
CA GLY A 486 19.96 13.04 -21.64
C GLY A 486 19.69 11.66 -21.04
N PRO A 487 20.40 10.62 -21.51
CA PRO A 487 20.13 9.25 -21.11
C PRO A 487 20.56 8.92 -19.69
N GLU A 488 21.46 9.73 -19.10
CA GLU A 488 22.09 9.49 -17.79
C GLU A 488 21.24 10.07 -16.65
N GLN A 489 19.96 9.71 -16.60
CA GLN A 489 19.02 10.10 -15.53
C GLN A 489 18.69 8.90 -14.64
N LYS A 490 18.69 9.10 -13.32
CA LYS A 490 18.27 8.05 -12.38
C LYS A 490 16.81 7.69 -12.58
N THR A 491 16.58 6.44 -13.00
CA THR A 491 15.29 5.93 -13.46
C THR A 491 15.00 4.59 -12.83
N ILE A 492 13.76 4.36 -12.41
CA ILE A 492 13.27 3.03 -12.00
C ILE A 492 12.22 2.58 -13.01
N VAL A 493 12.42 1.41 -13.61
CA VAL A 493 11.48 0.77 -14.54
C VAL A 493 10.83 -0.42 -13.85
N PHE A 494 9.53 -0.36 -13.67
CA PHE A 494 8.74 -1.46 -13.10
C PHE A 494 8.30 -2.42 -14.20
N CYS A 495 8.78 -3.66 -14.10
CA CYS A 495 8.56 -4.75 -15.06
C CYS A 495 7.59 -5.78 -14.49
N ALA A 496 6.92 -6.54 -15.36
CA ALA A 496 5.94 -7.54 -14.94
C ALA A 496 6.60 -8.77 -14.27
N ARG A 497 7.70 -9.26 -14.85
CA ARG A 497 8.43 -10.46 -14.39
C ARG A 497 9.94 -10.25 -14.39
N ASP A 498 10.65 -11.17 -13.75
CA ASP A 498 12.12 -11.16 -13.64
C ASP A 498 12.78 -11.19 -15.01
N ARG A 499 12.32 -12.08 -15.93
CA ARG A 499 12.80 -12.13 -17.31
C ARG A 499 12.54 -10.83 -18.07
N HIS A 500 11.37 -10.24 -17.93
CA HIS A 500 11.06 -8.95 -18.53
C HIS A 500 12.03 -7.85 -18.06
N ALA A 501 12.41 -7.87 -16.76
CA ALA A 501 13.41 -6.94 -16.25
C ALA A 501 14.81 -7.13 -16.88
N ASP A 502 15.21 -8.37 -17.17
CA ASP A 502 16.45 -8.67 -17.90
C ASP A 502 16.41 -8.13 -19.34
N ASP A 503 15.33 -8.40 -20.06
CA ASP A 503 15.18 -7.99 -21.46
C ASP A 503 15.17 -6.46 -21.59
N VAL A 504 14.47 -5.75 -20.69
CA VAL A 504 14.45 -4.28 -20.63
C VAL A 504 15.84 -3.72 -20.31
N ALA A 505 16.55 -4.29 -19.33
CA ALA A 505 17.91 -3.84 -19.00
C ALA A 505 18.88 -4.05 -20.16
N ALA A 506 18.82 -5.21 -20.83
CA ALA A 506 19.64 -5.50 -21.99
C ALA A 506 19.33 -4.55 -23.16
N CYS A 507 18.05 -4.31 -23.44
CA CYS A 507 17.60 -3.39 -24.50
C CYS A 507 18.12 -1.96 -24.25
N LEU A 508 17.92 -1.41 -23.04
CA LEU A 508 18.37 -0.06 -22.69
C LEU A 508 19.92 0.06 -22.73
N ASN A 509 20.65 -0.97 -22.33
CA ASN A 509 22.12 -1.00 -22.47
C ASN A 509 22.56 -0.97 -23.93
N ASN A 510 21.85 -1.68 -24.84
CA ASN A 510 22.15 -1.68 -26.27
C ASN A 510 21.87 -0.32 -26.90
N LEU A 511 20.73 0.31 -26.58
CA LEU A 511 20.39 1.67 -27.03
C LEU A 511 21.43 2.69 -26.57
N TYR A 512 21.83 2.61 -25.31
CA TYR A 512 22.88 3.48 -24.76
C TYR A 512 24.23 3.28 -25.43
N ALA A 513 24.61 2.03 -25.68
CA ALA A 513 25.86 1.72 -26.38
C ALA A 513 25.89 2.28 -27.81
N THR A 514 24.76 2.14 -28.54
CA THR A 514 24.59 2.70 -29.89
C THR A 514 24.67 4.23 -29.88
N TRP A 515 24.00 4.87 -28.92
CA TRP A 515 24.03 6.32 -28.75
C TRP A 515 25.44 6.82 -28.40
N CYS A 516 26.16 6.14 -27.51
CA CYS A 516 27.56 6.48 -27.19
C CYS A 516 28.46 6.40 -28.42
N ALA A 517 28.32 5.34 -29.22
CA ALA A 517 29.09 5.16 -30.44
C ALA A 517 28.80 6.28 -31.45
N GLY A 518 27.54 6.66 -31.63
CA GLY A 518 27.11 7.75 -32.52
C GLY A 518 27.52 9.14 -32.05
N SER A 519 27.62 9.35 -30.74
CA SER A 519 27.95 10.65 -30.11
C SER A 519 29.45 10.80 -29.76
N GLY A 520 30.29 9.77 -29.99
CA GLY A 520 31.70 9.76 -29.64
C GLY A 520 31.96 9.79 -28.12
N ARG A 521 30.97 9.38 -27.29
CA ARG A 521 31.13 9.33 -25.84
C ARG A 521 31.61 7.96 -25.37
N GLN A 522 32.37 7.94 -24.28
CA GLN A 522 32.76 6.70 -23.65
C GLN A 522 31.57 6.04 -22.99
N ARG A 523 31.32 4.76 -23.32
CA ARG A 523 30.23 3.97 -22.69
C ARG A 523 30.55 3.67 -21.23
N LEU A 524 29.58 3.83 -20.35
CA LEU A 524 29.64 3.44 -18.95
C LEU A 524 29.46 1.92 -18.79
N ALA A 525 30.17 1.33 -17.83
CA ALA A 525 30.13 -0.12 -17.61
C ALA A 525 28.75 -0.58 -17.06
N TYR A 526 28.14 0.22 -16.20
CA TYR A 526 26.86 -0.06 -15.57
C TYR A 526 25.89 1.08 -15.86
N TYR A 527 25.15 1.01 -16.95
CA TYR A 527 24.11 1.98 -17.30
C TYR A 527 22.73 1.53 -16.82
N ALA A 528 22.22 0.40 -17.32
CA ALA A 528 20.99 -0.25 -16.87
C ALA A 528 21.30 -1.61 -16.24
N PHE A 529 20.64 -1.93 -15.14
CA PHE A 529 20.84 -3.16 -14.38
C PHE A 529 19.56 -3.68 -13.76
N LYS A 530 19.47 -5.02 -13.63
CA LYS A 530 18.35 -5.65 -12.94
C LYS A 530 18.50 -5.57 -11.42
N CYS A 531 17.42 -5.20 -10.74
CA CYS A 531 17.34 -5.09 -9.30
C CYS A 531 16.07 -5.79 -8.80
N THR A 532 16.14 -7.12 -8.67
CA THR A 532 15.03 -7.95 -8.22
C THR A 532 15.45 -8.82 -7.03
N ALA A 533 14.48 -9.42 -6.33
CA ALA A 533 14.76 -10.30 -5.21
C ALA A 533 15.54 -11.56 -5.61
N ALA A 534 15.42 -12.00 -6.87
CA ALA A 534 16.13 -13.15 -7.42
C ALA A 534 17.56 -12.82 -7.90
N SER A 535 17.92 -11.54 -7.95
CA SER A 535 19.25 -11.09 -8.39
C SER A 535 20.03 -10.47 -7.22
N SER A 536 21.36 -10.36 -7.37
CA SER A 536 22.23 -9.58 -6.47
C SER A 536 22.01 -8.07 -6.56
N GLY A 537 20.83 -7.63 -7.05
CA GLY A 537 20.50 -6.21 -7.26
C GLY A 537 20.54 -5.37 -5.99
N ASN A 538 20.33 -5.99 -4.83
CA ASN A 538 20.51 -5.32 -3.53
C ASN A 538 21.93 -4.79 -3.32
N ASP A 539 22.95 -5.47 -3.84
CA ASP A 539 24.35 -5.05 -3.70
C ASP A 539 24.66 -3.80 -4.53
N GLN A 540 23.85 -3.50 -5.55
CA GLN A 540 24.00 -2.35 -6.44
C GLN A 540 23.16 -1.12 -6.00
N LEU A 541 22.32 -1.25 -4.98
CA LEU A 541 21.51 -0.15 -4.45
C LEU A 541 22.33 1.02 -3.89
N PRO A 542 23.46 0.81 -3.21
CA PRO A 542 24.34 1.91 -2.80
C PRO A 542 24.79 2.76 -3.99
N ASP A 543 25.14 2.14 -5.13
CA ASP A 543 25.59 2.84 -6.33
C ASP A 543 24.42 3.56 -7.03
N LEU A 544 23.23 2.98 -7.05
CA LEU A 544 22.05 3.68 -7.52
C LEU A 544 21.78 4.97 -6.71
N ARG A 545 22.01 4.92 -5.39
CA ARG A 545 21.81 6.07 -4.50
C ARG A 545 22.90 7.13 -4.63
N ALA A 546 24.16 6.72 -4.68
CA ALA A 546 25.31 7.60 -4.46
C ALA A 546 26.10 7.91 -5.74
N SER A 547 26.12 7.00 -6.72
CA SER A 547 26.93 7.20 -7.92
C SER A 547 26.29 8.24 -8.86
N SER A 548 27.03 9.29 -9.18
CA SER A 548 26.66 10.24 -10.24
C SER A 548 27.15 9.82 -11.62
N ARG A 549 27.88 8.69 -11.73
CA ARG A 549 28.60 8.28 -12.94
C ARG A 549 28.26 6.87 -13.44
N SER A 550 27.35 6.17 -12.78
CA SER A 550 26.94 4.80 -13.13
C SER A 550 25.57 4.46 -12.54
N HIS A 551 25.06 3.27 -12.86
CA HIS A 551 23.81 2.74 -12.31
C HIS A 551 22.62 3.71 -12.48
N PHE A 552 22.36 4.13 -13.72
CA PHE A 552 21.33 5.11 -14.00
C PHE A 552 19.93 4.52 -14.06
N ILE A 553 19.76 3.32 -14.61
CA ILE A 553 18.45 2.70 -14.79
C ILE A 553 18.38 1.36 -14.05
N ALA A 554 17.49 1.28 -13.06
CA ALA A 554 17.17 0.04 -12.36
C ALA A 554 15.88 -0.56 -12.89
N THR A 555 15.93 -1.79 -13.42
CA THR A 555 14.75 -2.57 -13.81
C THR A 555 14.35 -3.49 -12.67
N THR A 556 13.08 -3.48 -12.26
CA THR A 556 12.62 -4.21 -11.07
C THR A 556 11.20 -4.75 -11.24
N VAL A 557 10.87 -5.79 -10.52
CA VAL A 557 9.48 -6.30 -10.43
C VAL A 557 8.78 -5.70 -9.21
N GLU A 558 9.33 -5.90 -8.02
CA GLU A 558 8.76 -5.44 -6.75
C GLU A 558 9.79 -4.93 -5.74
N LEU A 559 11.06 -5.29 -5.86
CA LEU A 559 12.07 -5.00 -4.84
C LEU A 559 12.17 -3.52 -4.49
N LEU A 560 12.06 -2.64 -5.50
CA LEU A 560 12.10 -1.19 -5.33
C LEU A 560 10.73 -0.56 -4.98
N THR A 561 9.67 -1.35 -4.84
CA THR A 561 8.33 -0.85 -4.51
C THR A 561 8.27 -0.35 -3.07
N THR A 562 8.90 -1.05 -2.13
CA THR A 562 8.91 -0.70 -0.71
C THR A 562 10.33 -0.69 -0.16
N GLY A 563 10.59 0.17 0.82
CA GLY A 563 11.81 0.14 1.65
C GLY A 563 13.07 0.79 1.08
N VAL A 564 13.18 0.99 -0.22
CA VAL A 564 14.39 1.56 -0.82
C VAL A 564 14.28 3.08 -0.95
N ASP A 565 15.20 3.80 -0.35
CA ASP A 565 15.30 5.25 -0.43
C ASP A 565 16.38 5.67 -1.45
N VAL A 566 15.94 6.25 -2.57
CA VAL A 566 16.82 6.80 -3.62
C VAL A 566 16.33 8.21 -3.99
N PRO A 567 16.69 9.27 -3.23
CA PRO A 567 16.18 10.62 -3.42
C PRO A 567 16.43 11.19 -4.82
N CYS A 568 17.53 10.82 -5.45
CA CYS A 568 17.95 11.32 -6.76
C CYS A 568 17.18 10.73 -7.96
N VAL A 569 16.25 9.78 -7.77
CA VAL A 569 15.41 9.21 -8.86
C VAL A 569 14.56 10.31 -9.50
N ARG A 570 14.73 10.48 -10.81
CA ARG A 570 14.03 11.48 -11.62
C ARG A 570 12.88 10.91 -12.44
N ASN A 571 12.89 9.60 -12.71
CA ASN A 571 11.90 8.98 -13.56
C ASN A 571 11.40 7.68 -12.94
N ILE A 572 10.09 7.50 -12.98
CA ILE A 572 9.36 6.28 -12.64
C ILE A 572 8.68 5.80 -13.91
N VAL A 573 8.91 4.56 -14.31
CA VAL A 573 8.43 4.01 -15.58
C VAL A 573 7.61 2.76 -15.33
N PHE A 574 6.42 2.70 -15.90
CA PHE A 574 5.53 1.55 -15.82
C PHE A 574 5.52 0.79 -17.15
N PHE A 575 6.22 -0.34 -17.17
CA PHE A 575 6.19 -1.35 -18.23
C PHE A 575 5.34 -2.56 -17.84
N LYS A 576 4.71 -2.52 -16.67
CA LYS A 576 3.78 -3.54 -16.18
C LYS A 576 2.40 -2.93 -15.94
N TYR A 577 1.36 -3.69 -16.22
CA TYR A 577 0.01 -3.31 -15.85
C TYR A 577 -0.14 -3.40 -14.33
N LEU A 578 -0.66 -2.35 -13.72
CA LEU A 578 -0.92 -2.28 -12.28
C LEU A 578 -2.41 -2.40 -12.00
N LYS A 579 -2.75 -3.28 -11.07
CA LYS A 579 -4.12 -3.51 -10.60
C LYS A 579 -4.38 -2.80 -9.28
N SER A 580 -3.39 -2.80 -8.37
CA SER A 580 -3.47 -2.25 -7.02
C SER A 580 -3.11 -0.76 -6.97
N PRO A 581 -4.04 0.11 -6.55
CA PRO A 581 -3.75 1.51 -6.26
C PRO A 581 -2.68 1.69 -5.16
N ILE A 582 -2.68 0.84 -4.12
CA ILE A 582 -1.67 0.90 -3.05
C ILE A 582 -0.28 0.70 -3.64
N SER A 583 -0.10 -0.34 -4.47
CA SER A 583 1.18 -0.61 -5.15
C SER A 583 1.58 0.56 -6.04
N PHE A 584 0.64 1.15 -6.77
CA PHE A 584 0.88 2.31 -7.62
C PHE A 584 1.43 3.50 -6.82
N TYR A 585 0.75 3.91 -5.73
CA TYR A 585 1.21 5.02 -4.90
C TYR A 585 2.57 4.73 -4.22
N GLN A 586 2.85 3.50 -3.86
CA GLN A 586 4.17 3.11 -3.33
C GLN A 586 5.27 3.25 -4.39
N MET A 587 5.01 2.85 -5.63
CA MET A 587 5.94 2.95 -6.76
C MET A 587 6.18 4.41 -7.15
N VAL A 588 5.14 5.21 -7.32
CA VAL A 588 5.23 6.66 -7.60
C VAL A 588 5.96 7.37 -6.47
N GLY A 589 5.71 6.98 -5.23
CA GLY A 589 6.37 7.51 -4.04
C GLY A 589 7.92 7.39 -4.05
N ARG A 590 8.49 6.55 -4.91
CA ARG A 590 9.96 6.48 -5.09
C ARG A 590 10.53 7.70 -5.81
N GLY A 591 9.72 8.35 -6.64
CA GLY A 591 10.09 9.59 -7.34
C GLY A 591 9.85 10.87 -6.55
N THR A 592 9.02 10.84 -5.53
CA THR A 592 8.49 12.06 -4.89
C THR A 592 9.50 12.84 -4.04
N ARG A 593 10.63 12.27 -3.65
CA ARG A 593 11.59 12.96 -2.80
C ARG A 593 12.30 14.09 -3.53
N ILE A 594 12.44 15.23 -2.85
CA ILE A 594 13.30 16.32 -3.28
C ILE A 594 14.75 15.96 -2.92
N ASP A 595 15.68 16.25 -3.83
CA ASP A 595 17.10 16.03 -3.63
C ASP A 595 17.88 17.31 -3.90
N ALA A 596 18.18 18.05 -2.85
CA ALA A 596 18.86 19.33 -2.94
C ALA A 596 20.28 19.22 -3.54
N PRO A 597 21.09 18.18 -3.22
CA PRO A 597 22.43 18.02 -3.80
C PRO A 597 22.42 17.90 -5.33
N THR A 598 21.40 17.24 -5.91
CA THR A 598 21.25 17.09 -7.38
C THR A 598 20.35 18.14 -8.00
N GLY A 599 19.79 19.08 -7.21
CA GLY A 599 18.82 20.08 -7.66
C GLY A 599 17.50 19.50 -8.12
N LYS A 600 17.16 18.27 -7.70
CA LYS A 600 15.90 17.62 -8.07
C LYS A 600 14.72 18.24 -7.34
N LEU A 601 13.83 18.90 -8.06
CA LEU A 601 12.56 19.45 -7.59
C LEU A 601 11.33 18.81 -8.24
N MET A 602 11.51 18.00 -9.29
CA MET A 602 10.46 17.29 -9.98
C MET A 602 10.91 15.88 -10.36
N PHE A 603 9.94 15.05 -10.66
CA PHE A 603 10.14 13.74 -11.28
C PHE A 603 9.09 13.51 -12.37
N ARG A 604 9.34 12.53 -13.24
CA ARG A 604 8.43 12.14 -14.32
C ARG A 604 7.92 10.72 -14.10
N VAL A 605 6.66 10.53 -14.46
CA VAL A 605 6.04 9.22 -14.58
C VAL A 605 5.83 8.94 -16.07
N TYR A 606 6.51 7.91 -16.58
CA TYR A 606 6.33 7.42 -17.95
C TYR A 606 5.40 6.20 -17.90
N ASP A 607 4.23 6.34 -18.48
CA ASP A 607 3.16 5.35 -18.38
C ASP A 607 2.87 4.69 -19.73
N TYR A 608 3.21 3.41 -19.84
CA TYR A 608 3.02 2.57 -21.02
C TYR A 608 1.86 1.58 -20.89
N THR A 609 1.22 1.53 -19.71
CA THR A 609 0.23 0.50 -19.38
C THR A 609 -1.03 1.07 -18.73
N ASP A 610 -1.26 2.36 -18.90
CA ASP A 610 -2.37 3.09 -18.30
C ASP A 610 -2.43 2.97 -16.76
N ALA A 611 -1.26 2.85 -16.13
CA ALA A 611 -1.15 2.79 -14.66
C ALA A 611 -1.63 4.08 -14.00
N THR A 612 -1.53 5.22 -14.69
CA THR A 612 -1.94 6.54 -14.18
C THR A 612 -3.45 6.72 -14.04
N ARG A 613 -4.29 5.80 -14.57
CA ARG A 613 -5.72 5.74 -14.25
C ARG A 613 -5.99 5.52 -12.74
N LEU A 614 -4.99 4.99 -12.02
CA LEU A 614 -5.06 4.76 -10.57
C LEU A 614 -4.82 6.04 -9.74
N PHE A 615 -4.41 7.14 -10.37
CA PHE A 615 -4.44 8.45 -9.71
C PHE A 615 -5.87 8.91 -9.46
N GLY A 616 -6.14 9.46 -8.29
CA GLY A 616 -7.36 10.24 -8.06
C GLY A 616 -7.32 11.57 -8.84
N GLU A 617 -8.49 12.15 -9.11
CA GLU A 617 -8.63 13.43 -9.84
C GLU A 617 -7.84 14.59 -9.21
N ASP A 618 -7.58 14.52 -7.90
CA ASP A 618 -6.87 15.56 -7.15
C ASP A 618 -5.34 15.54 -7.34
N PHE A 619 -4.79 14.51 -7.97
CA PHE A 619 -3.35 14.41 -8.22
C PHE A 619 -2.90 15.17 -9.48
N LEU A 620 -3.81 15.44 -10.40
CA LEU A 620 -3.52 16.19 -11.62
C LEU A 620 -3.36 17.68 -11.26
N THR A 621 -2.15 18.18 -11.28
CA THR A 621 -1.89 19.63 -11.22
C THR A 621 -2.69 20.31 -12.34
N LYS A 622 -3.72 21.06 -11.99
CA LYS A 622 -4.47 21.87 -12.96
C LYS A 622 -3.47 22.80 -13.66
N PRO A 623 -3.48 22.86 -15.00
CA PRO A 623 -2.67 23.82 -15.70
C PRO A 623 -3.08 25.24 -15.25
N PRO A 624 -2.14 26.18 -15.07
CA PRO A 624 -2.46 27.54 -14.69
C PRO A 624 -3.25 28.21 -15.83
N GLY A 625 -4.55 28.44 -15.60
CA GLY A 625 -5.36 29.24 -16.52
C GLY A 625 -6.79 28.82 -16.82
N SER A 626 -7.42 27.92 -16.11
CA SER A 626 -8.86 27.66 -16.27
C SER A 626 -9.70 28.14 -15.10
N GLY A 627 -9.60 29.42 -14.77
CA GLY A 627 -10.58 30.14 -13.99
C GLY A 627 -11.58 30.82 -14.94
N GLY A 628 -12.53 30.07 -15.45
CA GLY A 628 -13.65 30.56 -16.22
C GLY A 628 -14.93 30.14 -15.52
N GLU A 629 -15.56 31.07 -14.82
CA GLU A 629 -16.92 30.92 -14.35
C GLU A 629 -17.86 30.70 -15.52
N GLY A 630 -18.48 29.53 -15.61
CA GLY A 630 -19.64 29.27 -16.44
C GLY A 630 -20.87 29.09 -15.53
N PRO A 631 -22.04 29.63 -15.89
CA PRO A 631 -23.22 29.59 -15.05
C PRO A 631 -23.74 28.15 -14.91
N GLY A 632 -24.04 27.78 -13.67
CA GLY A 632 -24.63 26.49 -13.34
C GLY A 632 -26.00 26.33 -13.98
N VAL A 633 -26.22 25.16 -14.57
CA VAL A 633 -27.54 24.66 -14.93
C VAL A 633 -27.93 23.65 -13.86
N ASP A 634 -28.91 24.00 -13.04
CA ASP A 634 -29.56 23.10 -12.08
C ASP A 634 -30.30 21.99 -12.86
N GLY A 635 -29.74 20.79 -12.79
CA GLY A 635 -30.44 19.57 -13.18
C GLY A 635 -30.84 18.78 -11.93
N PRO A 636 -31.92 17.96 -11.98
CA PRO A 636 -32.34 17.20 -10.83
C PRO A 636 -31.28 16.21 -10.35
N ASP A 637 -31.14 16.08 -9.03
CA ASP A 637 -30.22 15.13 -8.39
C ASP A 637 -30.34 13.72 -8.97
N PRO A 638 -29.23 13.08 -9.33
CA PRO A 638 -29.25 11.68 -9.76
C PRO A 638 -29.66 10.79 -8.58
N PRO A 639 -30.37 9.68 -8.84
CA PRO A 639 -30.75 8.73 -7.81
C PRO A 639 -29.50 8.17 -7.11
N PRO A 640 -29.59 7.78 -5.82
CA PRO A 640 -28.45 7.23 -5.09
C PRO A 640 -27.88 6.00 -5.83
N PRO A 641 -26.53 5.86 -5.90
CA PRO A 641 -25.88 4.79 -6.63
C PRO A 641 -26.20 3.43 -6.00
N SER A 642 -26.48 2.43 -6.85
CA SER A 642 -26.63 1.04 -6.42
C SER A 642 -25.33 0.48 -5.88
N GLU A 643 -25.40 -0.30 -4.81
CA GLU A 643 -24.23 -0.98 -4.21
C GLU A 643 -23.57 -1.93 -5.23
N PRO A 644 -22.21 -2.01 -5.27
CA PRO A 644 -21.52 -2.91 -6.19
C PRO A 644 -21.76 -4.38 -5.83
N GLN A 645 -22.21 -5.15 -6.82
CA GLN A 645 -22.45 -6.58 -6.71
C GLN A 645 -21.47 -7.36 -7.60
N ILE A 646 -20.84 -8.37 -7.05
CA ILE A 646 -19.92 -9.26 -7.76
C ILE A 646 -20.43 -10.68 -7.64
N THR A 647 -20.57 -11.40 -8.74
CA THR A 647 -20.98 -12.79 -8.73
C THR A 647 -19.78 -13.72 -8.91
N VAL A 648 -19.57 -14.62 -7.93
CA VAL A 648 -18.48 -15.61 -7.94
C VAL A 648 -19.10 -17.01 -7.86
N GLU A 649 -18.96 -17.82 -8.90
CA GLU A 649 -19.55 -19.18 -8.99
C GLU A 649 -21.06 -19.22 -8.60
N GLY A 650 -21.83 -18.20 -8.96
CA GLY A 650 -23.25 -18.10 -8.60
C GLY A 650 -23.53 -17.49 -7.22
N PHE A 651 -22.51 -17.18 -6.45
CA PHE A 651 -22.63 -16.43 -5.19
C PHE A 651 -22.44 -14.94 -5.43
N GLU A 652 -23.34 -14.12 -4.89
CA GLU A 652 -23.23 -12.68 -4.95
C GLU A 652 -22.36 -12.17 -3.77
N VAL A 653 -21.29 -11.46 -4.11
CA VAL A 653 -20.43 -10.80 -3.11
C VAL A 653 -20.73 -9.31 -3.13
N HIS A 654 -21.17 -8.77 -2.01
CA HIS A 654 -21.45 -7.36 -1.84
C HIS A 654 -20.33 -6.68 -1.04
N VAL A 655 -19.89 -5.53 -1.50
CA VAL A 655 -18.91 -4.70 -0.81
C VAL A 655 -19.56 -3.41 -0.41
N THR A 656 -19.70 -3.20 0.88
CA THR A 656 -20.36 -2.02 1.47
C THR A 656 -19.37 -1.31 2.42
N ASP A 657 -19.72 -0.13 2.88
CA ASP A 657 -18.97 0.57 3.92
C ASP A 657 -18.86 -0.21 5.24
N ALA A 658 -19.75 -1.17 5.45
CA ALA A 658 -19.77 -2.04 6.62
C ALA A 658 -18.94 -3.34 6.45
N GLY A 659 -18.33 -3.58 5.27
CA GLY A 659 -17.52 -4.76 4.97
C GLY A 659 -17.94 -5.54 3.74
N ARG A 660 -17.35 -6.74 3.56
CA ARG A 660 -17.71 -7.69 2.50
C ARG A 660 -18.76 -8.67 2.99
N PHE A 661 -19.78 -8.89 2.17
CA PHE A 661 -20.88 -9.81 2.45
C PHE A 661 -21.02 -10.78 1.28
N ILE A 662 -21.28 -12.04 1.59
CA ILE A 662 -21.66 -13.05 0.61
C ILE A 662 -23.17 -13.27 0.77
N VAL A 663 -23.93 -13.20 -0.33
CA VAL A 663 -25.34 -13.59 -0.30
C VAL A 663 -25.40 -15.10 -0.20
N ALA A 664 -25.75 -15.57 0.98
CA ALA A 664 -25.91 -16.98 1.28
C ALA A 664 -27.38 -17.28 1.59
N ASP A 665 -27.81 -18.52 1.30
CA ASP A 665 -29.13 -19.00 1.74
C ASP A 665 -29.08 -19.27 3.25
N VAL A 666 -29.84 -18.49 3.99
CA VAL A 666 -30.01 -18.69 5.43
C VAL A 666 -31.49 -18.99 5.68
N ASN A 667 -31.80 -20.26 5.97
CA ASN A 667 -33.16 -20.76 6.24
C ASN A 667 -34.12 -20.51 5.06
N GLY A 668 -33.68 -20.72 3.82
CA GLY A 668 -34.50 -20.56 2.61
C GLY A 668 -34.66 -19.11 2.15
N LYS A 669 -33.85 -18.17 2.67
CA LYS A 669 -33.80 -16.77 2.26
C LYS A 669 -32.39 -16.36 1.90
N ALA A 670 -32.21 -15.72 0.75
CA ALA A 670 -30.97 -15.09 0.35
C ALA A 670 -30.70 -13.87 1.27
N MET A 671 -29.65 -13.93 2.08
CA MET A 671 -29.28 -12.88 3.00
C MET A 671 -27.79 -12.55 2.87
N PRO A 672 -27.38 -11.26 2.96
CA PRO A 672 -25.99 -10.90 3.02
C PRO A 672 -25.39 -11.34 4.35
N VAL A 673 -24.38 -12.19 4.30
CA VAL A 673 -23.62 -12.69 5.45
C VAL A 673 -22.21 -12.13 5.39
N PRO A 674 -21.67 -11.54 6.47
CA PRO A 674 -20.29 -11.09 6.51
C PRO A 674 -19.32 -12.23 6.13
N VAL A 675 -18.27 -11.93 5.37
CA VAL A 675 -17.32 -12.97 4.89
C VAL A 675 -16.74 -13.79 6.05
N GLU A 676 -16.39 -13.15 7.15
CA GLU A 676 -15.85 -13.87 8.32
C GLU A 676 -16.88 -14.79 8.98
N GLU A 677 -18.14 -14.41 9.01
CA GLU A 677 -19.22 -15.26 9.48
C GLU A 677 -19.49 -16.41 8.51
N TYR A 678 -19.41 -16.16 7.20
CA TYR A 678 -19.50 -17.20 6.18
C TYR A 678 -18.38 -18.24 6.32
N LYS A 679 -17.12 -17.78 6.52
CA LYS A 679 -15.98 -18.66 6.81
C LYS A 679 -16.18 -19.48 8.08
N ALA A 680 -16.65 -18.86 9.16
CA ALA A 680 -16.91 -19.54 10.42
C ALA A 680 -17.99 -20.63 10.25
N ARG A 681 -19.04 -20.37 9.49
CA ARG A 681 -20.10 -21.34 9.19
C ARG A 681 -19.61 -22.46 8.28
N LEU A 682 -18.81 -22.13 7.24
CA LEU A 682 -18.15 -23.14 6.40
C LEU A 682 -17.23 -24.03 7.22
N ALA A 683 -16.41 -23.45 8.12
CA ALA A 683 -15.55 -24.20 9.02
C ALA A 683 -16.34 -25.13 9.94
N ALA A 684 -17.41 -24.64 10.55
CA ALA A 684 -18.27 -25.44 11.41
C ALA A 684 -18.91 -26.61 10.64
N ARG A 685 -19.38 -26.34 9.40
CA ARG A 685 -19.95 -27.39 8.55
C ARG A 685 -18.91 -28.42 8.16
N LEU A 686 -17.72 -27.98 7.75
CA LEU A 686 -16.60 -28.87 7.41
C LEU A 686 -16.22 -29.79 8.58
N VAL A 687 -16.11 -29.27 9.81
CA VAL A 687 -15.76 -30.06 11.00
C VAL A 687 -16.89 -31.00 11.41
N GLN A 688 -18.14 -30.70 11.11
CA GLN A 688 -19.27 -31.65 11.28
C GLN A 688 -19.15 -32.84 10.33
N GLU A 689 -18.75 -32.61 9.08
CA GLU A 689 -18.59 -33.69 8.07
C GLU A 689 -17.31 -34.51 8.30
N VAL A 690 -16.25 -33.86 8.79
CA VAL A 690 -14.95 -34.48 9.02
C VAL A 690 -14.37 -33.98 10.34
N ARG A 691 -14.22 -34.87 11.32
CA ARG A 691 -13.89 -34.46 12.70
C ARG A 691 -12.42 -34.13 12.92
N THR A 692 -11.52 -34.74 12.17
CA THR A 692 -10.07 -34.57 12.35
C THR A 692 -9.38 -34.18 11.06
N LEU A 693 -8.26 -33.45 11.18
CA LEU A 693 -7.40 -33.09 10.04
C LEU A 693 -6.87 -34.35 9.31
N GLU A 694 -6.60 -35.43 10.04
CA GLU A 694 -6.12 -36.68 9.46
C GLU A 694 -7.20 -37.35 8.58
N ASP A 695 -8.44 -37.41 9.06
CA ASP A 695 -9.59 -37.90 8.27
C ASP A 695 -9.85 -37.02 7.05
N PHE A 696 -9.73 -35.69 7.21
CA PHE A 696 -9.86 -34.75 6.12
C PHE A 696 -8.78 -35.00 5.04
N ARG A 697 -7.52 -35.16 5.43
CA ARG A 697 -6.43 -35.51 4.53
C ARG A 697 -6.70 -36.82 3.80
N GLY A 698 -7.14 -37.87 4.51
CA GLY A 698 -7.51 -39.16 3.90
C GLY A 698 -8.61 -39.04 2.84
N ARG A 699 -9.66 -38.25 3.12
CA ARG A 699 -10.72 -37.96 2.14
C ARG A 699 -10.22 -37.12 0.98
N TRP A 700 -9.35 -36.13 1.24
CA TRP A 700 -8.82 -35.24 0.20
C TRP A 700 -7.97 -35.95 -0.84
N ILE A 701 -7.16 -36.90 -0.42
CA ILE A 701 -6.30 -37.72 -1.30
C ILE A 701 -7.12 -38.60 -2.25
N ASN A 702 -8.31 -39.00 -1.82
CA ASN A 702 -9.20 -39.86 -2.59
C ASN A 702 -10.18 -38.99 -3.42
N PRO A 703 -10.08 -38.98 -4.79
CA PRO A 703 -10.87 -38.10 -5.62
C PRO A 703 -12.39 -38.21 -5.42
N PRO A 704 -13.02 -39.43 -5.38
CA PRO A 704 -14.45 -39.56 -5.12
C PRO A 704 -14.88 -38.97 -3.77
N SER A 705 -14.13 -39.29 -2.71
CA SER A 705 -14.46 -38.81 -1.34
C SER A 705 -14.26 -37.29 -1.19
N ARG A 706 -13.28 -36.73 -1.90
CA ARG A 706 -13.07 -35.27 -1.97
C ARG A 706 -14.25 -34.60 -2.68
N GLN A 707 -14.64 -35.10 -3.83
CA GLN A 707 -15.74 -34.51 -4.60
C GLN A 707 -17.05 -34.56 -3.80
N GLU A 708 -17.35 -35.70 -3.16
CA GLU A 708 -18.51 -35.82 -2.27
C GLU A 708 -18.48 -34.80 -1.13
N LEU A 709 -17.30 -34.57 -0.52
CA LEU A 709 -17.15 -33.57 0.55
C LEU A 709 -17.38 -32.14 0.02
N VAL A 710 -16.79 -31.77 -1.11
CA VAL A 710 -16.97 -30.46 -1.72
C VAL A 710 -18.44 -30.24 -2.12
N ASP A 711 -19.07 -31.23 -2.76
CA ASP A 711 -20.45 -31.15 -3.16
C ASP A 711 -21.42 -31.03 -1.96
N THR A 712 -21.08 -31.69 -0.85
CA THR A 712 -21.85 -31.58 0.41
C THR A 712 -21.75 -30.16 1.00
N LEU A 713 -20.57 -29.55 0.97
CA LEU A 713 -20.39 -28.18 1.42
C LEU A 713 -21.15 -27.19 0.52
N VAL A 714 -21.01 -27.34 -0.80
CA VAL A 714 -21.68 -26.46 -1.78
C VAL A 714 -23.20 -26.59 -1.69
N SER A 715 -23.73 -27.81 -1.59
CA SER A 715 -25.20 -28.06 -1.43
C SER A 715 -25.74 -27.51 -0.11
N SER A 716 -24.89 -27.32 0.89
CA SER A 716 -25.21 -26.66 2.15
C SER A 716 -25.09 -25.12 2.10
N GLY A 717 -24.85 -24.55 0.90
CA GLY A 717 -24.72 -23.11 0.70
C GLY A 717 -23.31 -22.52 0.96
N TYR A 718 -22.28 -23.39 1.08
CA TYR A 718 -20.92 -22.94 1.38
C TYR A 718 -19.92 -23.41 0.34
N SER A 719 -19.45 -22.52 -0.54
CA SER A 719 -18.44 -22.82 -1.54
C SER A 719 -17.02 -22.54 -0.99
N PRO A 720 -16.16 -23.58 -0.91
CA PRO A 720 -14.74 -23.37 -0.58
C PRO A 720 -14.00 -22.48 -1.61
N THR A 721 -14.38 -22.58 -2.88
CA THR A 721 -13.81 -21.81 -3.97
C THR A 721 -14.08 -20.32 -3.79
N VAL A 722 -15.29 -19.94 -3.35
CA VAL A 722 -15.63 -18.55 -3.04
C VAL A 722 -14.71 -18.00 -1.95
N VAL A 723 -14.46 -18.77 -0.89
CA VAL A 723 -13.56 -18.34 0.19
C VAL A 723 -12.12 -18.18 -0.33
N ARG A 724 -11.63 -19.15 -1.13
CA ARG A 724 -10.29 -19.06 -1.74
C ARG A 724 -10.14 -17.80 -2.61
N MET A 725 -11.19 -17.46 -3.37
CA MET A 725 -11.21 -16.30 -4.26
C MET A 725 -11.31 -14.98 -3.48
N VAL A 726 -12.21 -14.93 -2.49
CA VAL A 726 -12.42 -13.72 -1.67
C VAL A 726 -11.20 -13.40 -0.81
N ASP A 727 -10.45 -14.42 -0.36
CA ASP A 727 -9.21 -14.25 0.42
C ASP A 727 -7.96 -14.06 -0.45
N ASP A 728 -8.11 -13.97 -1.77
CA ASP A 728 -7.00 -13.86 -2.74
C ASP A 728 -5.96 -14.98 -2.61
N ARG A 729 -6.44 -16.21 -2.43
CA ARG A 729 -5.62 -17.40 -2.20
C ARG A 729 -5.58 -18.33 -3.43
N GLN A 730 -5.50 -17.76 -4.62
CA GLN A 730 -5.46 -18.56 -5.85
C GLN A 730 -4.19 -19.41 -5.98
N ASP A 731 -3.09 -19.00 -5.34
CA ASP A 731 -1.85 -19.78 -5.30
C ASP A 731 -1.90 -20.95 -4.29
N TYR A 732 -2.99 -21.03 -3.51
CA TYR A 732 -3.21 -22.12 -2.56
C TYR A 732 -4.07 -23.22 -3.17
N ASP A 733 -3.83 -24.46 -2.76
CA ASP A 733 -4.76 -25.55 -3.01
C ASP A 733 -5.98 -25.41 -2.09
N LEU A 734 -7.15 -25.86 -2.52
CA LEU A 734 -8.34 -25.85 -1.67
C LEU A 734 -8.14 -26.67 -0.38
N TYR A 735 -7.25 -27.66 -0.41
CA TYR A 735 -6.84 -28.39 0.78
C TYR A 735 -6.33 -27.45 1.87
N ASP A 736 -5.42 -26.56 1.51
CA ASP A 736 -4.80 -25.64 2.47
C ASP A 736 -5.80 -24.63 3.02
N VAL A 737 -6.70 -24.13 2.19
CA VAL A 737 -7.76 -23.21 2.60
C VAL A 737 -8.72 -23.88 3.58
N LEU A 738 -9.16 -25.09 3.28
CA LEU A 738 -10.10 -25.82 4.13
C LEU A 738 -9.43 -26.34 5.42
N ALA A 739 -8.19 -26.80 5.33
CA ALA A 739 -7.45 -27.27 6.51
C ALA A 739 -7.15 -26.14 7.51
N GLU A 740 -6.90 -24.94 7.02
CA GLU A 740 -6.77 -23.77 7.88
C GLU A 740 -8.12 -23.41 8.54
N LEU A 741 -9.19 -23.36 7.77
CA LEU A 741 -10.51 -23.00 8.28
C LEU A 741 -11.01 -23.99 9.32
N GLY A 742 -10.85 -25.31 9.07
CA GLY A 742 -11.39 -26.34 9.95
C GLY A 742 -10.53 -26.61 11.19
N TRP A 743 -9.22 -26.59 11.04
CA TRP A 743 -8.31 -27.05 12.11
C TRP A 743 -7.17 -26.10 12.42
N GLY A 744 -7.15 -24.89 11.84
CA GLY A 744 -6.11 -23.89 12.10
C GLY A 744 -4.73 -24.29 11.55
N MET A 745 -4.67 -25.21 10.57
CA MET A 745 -3.41 -25.58 9.93
C MET A 745 -2.83 -24.36 9.21
N SER A 746 -1.52 -24.14 9.32
CA SER A 746 -0.84 -23.10 8.53
C SER A 746 -0.92 -23.43 7.03
N PRO A 747 -1.58 -22.60 6.21
CA PRO A 747 -1.73 -22.88 4.80
C PRO A 747 -0.43 -22.64 4.04
N ARG A 748 -0.15 -23.46 3.03
CA ARG A 748 0.99 -23.33 2.13
C ARG A 748 0.53 -23.02 0.73
N THR A 749 1.30 -22.19 0.02
CA THR A 749 1.11 -22.06 -1.43
C THR A 749 1.37 -23.39 -2.11
N ARG A 750 0.79 -23.62 -3.26
CA ARG A 750 1.06 -24.83 -4.05
C ARG A 750 2.57 -25.02 -4.32
N ARG A 751 3.27 -23.93 -4.55
CA ARG A 751 4.73 -23.95 -4.72
C ARG A 751 5.45 -24.39 -3.45
N ASP A 752 5.13 -23.79 -2.31
CA ASP A 752 5.79 -24.13 -1.04
C ASP A 752 5.51 -25.57 -0.63
N ARG A 753 4.30 -26.07 -0.90
CA ARG A 753 3.94 -27.47 -0.64
C ARG A 753 4.73 -28.43 -1.52
N SER A 754 4.90 -28.13 -2.79
CA SER A 754 5.74 -28.91 -3.73
C SER A 754 7.19 -28.95 -3.28
N LEU A 755 7.75 -27.80 -2.88
CA LEU A 755 9.11 -27.68 -2.38
C LEU A 755 9.30 -28.43 -1.05
N ALA A 756 8.35 -28.27 -0.11
CA ALA A 756 8.39 -28.96 1.16
C ALA A 756 8.30 -30.48 1.01
N PHE A 757 7.45 -30.97 0.09
CA PHE A 757 7.40 -32.38 -0.24
C PHE A 757 8.75 -32.89 -0.75
N THR A 758 9.34 -32.21 -1.72
CA THR A 758 10.61 -32.61 -2.32
C THR A 758 11.74 -32.65 -1.29
N TYR A 759 11.78 -31.69 -0.38
CA TYR A 759 12.77 -31.62 0.69
C TYR A 759 12.55 -32.67 1.79
N LYS A 760 11.34 -32.74 2.35
CA LYS A 760 11.04 -33.61 3.50
C LYS A 760 11.08 -35.10 3.14
N HIS A 761 10.80 -35.43 1.89
CA HIS A 761 10.73 -36.82 1.44
C HIS A 761 11.84 -37.16 0.44
N GLU A 762 12.95 -36.45 0.47
CA GLU A 762 14.08 -36.65 -0.44
C GLU A 762 14.63 -38.08 -0.39
N GLU A 763 14.75 -38.67 0.81
CA GLU A 763 15.21 -40.04 0.99
C GLU A 763 14.28 -41.07 0.30
N TRP A 764 12.97 -40.90 0.49
CA TRP A 764 11.97 -41.76 -0.15
C TRP A 764 12.01 -41.61 -1.68
N ILE A 765 12.09 -40.39 -2.16
CA ILE A 765 12.15 -40.10 -3.60
C ILE A 765 13.40 -40.77 -4.19
N ASN A 766 14.57 -40.60 -3.57
CA ASN A 766 15.83 -41.13 -4.07
C ASN A 766 15.93 -42.68 -3.97
N ALA A 767 15.16 -43.30 -3.09
CA ALA A 767 15.06 -44.73 -2.97
C ALA A 767 14.25 -45.41 -4.09
N LEU A 768 13.51 -44.64 -4.91
CA LEU A 768 12.77 -45.19 -6.06
C LEU A 768 13.73 -45.58 -7.16
N PRO A 769 13.46 -46.71 -7.88
CA PRO A 769 14.36 -47.24 -8.89
C PRO A 769 14.37 -46.44 -10.19
N GLY A 770 15.51 -46.44 -10.88
CA GLY A 770 15.66 -45.91 -12.23
C GLY A 770 15.40 -44.41 -12.37
N ARG A 771 14.50 -44.03 -13.26
CA ARG A 771 14.10 -42.62 -13.49
C ARG A 771 12.88 -42.16 -12.68
N ALA A 772 12.31 -43.02 -11.86
CA ALA A 772 11.15 -42.70 -11.04
C ALA A 772 11.38 -41.47 -10.10
N PRO A 773 12.56 -41.27 -9.48
CA PRO A 773 12.85 -40.07 -8.70
C PRO A 773 12.67 -38.78 -9.49
N ALA A 774 13.19 -38.71 -10.69
CA ALA A 774 13.06 -37.55 -11.56
C ALA A 774 11.60 -37.31 -11.98
N THR A 775 10.89 -38.41 -12.28
CA THR A 775 9.46 -38.34 -12.66
C THR A 775 8.59 -37.85 -11.50
N VAL A 776 8.82 -38.36 -10.26
CA VAL A 776 8.08 -37.92 -9.07
C VAL A 776 8.33 -36.44 -8.78
N ARG A 777 9.57 -35.93 -8.90
CA ARG A 777 9.87 -34.51 -8.78
C ARG A 777 9.18 -33.67 -9.85
N ALA A 778 9.17 -34.15 -11.10
CA ALA A 778 8.48 -33.45 -12.19
C ALA A 778 6.95 -33.41 -11.96
N ILE A 779 6.37 -34.49 -11.43
CA ILE A 779 4.96 -34.53 -11.04
C ILE A 779 4.69 -33.53 -9.90
N ALA A 780 5.56 -33.48 -8.87
CA ALA A 780 5.42 -32.52 -7.79
C ALA A 780 5.49 -31.07 -8.28
N SER A 781 6.32 -30.77 -9.28
CA SER A 781 6.36 -29.43 -9.89
C SER A 781 5.08 -29.08 -10.66
N GLN A 782 4.35 -30.06 -11.19
CA GLN A 782 3.05 -29.80 -11.83
C GLN A 782 1.95 -29.42 -10.81
N PHE A 783 2.11 -29.82 -9.54
CA PHE A 783 1.22 -29.35 -8.48
C PHE A 783 1.26 -27.83 -8.29
N GLU A 784 2.40 -27.20 -8.54
CA GLU A 784 2.53 -25.75 -8.47
C GLU A 784 1.54 -25.02 -9.40
N ARG A 785 1.28 -25.60 -10.58
CA ARG A 785 0.41 -25.03 -11.62
C ARG A 785 -1.05 -25.42 -11.44
N GLY A 786 -1.31 -26.70 -11.23
CA GLY A 786 -2.65 -27.27 -11.29
C GLY A 786 -3.24 -27.72 -9.93
N GLY A 787 -2.49 -27.62 -8.83
CA GLY A 787 -2.94 -28.13 -7.53
C GLY A 787 -3.30 -29.62 -7.54
N THR A 788 -4.20 -30.00 -6.64
CA THR A 788 -4.69 -31.39 -6.53
C THR A 788 -5.31 -31.91 -7.82
N GLU A 789 -6.09 -31.10 -8.51
CA GLU A 789 -6.74 -31.47 -9.77
C GLU A 789 -5.71 -31.70 -10.90
N GLY A 790 -4.66 -30.88 -10.94
CA GLY A 790 -3.56 -31.03 -11.89
C GLY A 790 -2.81 -32.34 -11.73
N LEU A 791 -2.62 -32.83 -10.49
CA LEU A 791 -2.00 -34.14 -10.22
C LEU A 791 -2.85 -35.32 -10.70
N GLU A 792 -4.14 -35.17 -10.76
CA GLU A 792 -5.10 -36.22 -11.11
C GLU A 792 -5.47 -36.24 -12.59
N ASN A 793 -5.11 -35.20 -13.32
CA ASN A 793 -5.35 -35.14 -14.75
C ASN A 793 -4.44 -36.16 -15.47
N PRO A 794 -5.00 -37.15 -16.23
CA PRO A 794 -4.21 -38.10 -16.96
C PRO A 794 -3.21 -37.49 -17.94
N GLN A 795 -3.45 -36.24 -18.38
CA GLN A 795 -2.54 -35.51 -19.26
C GLN A 795 -1.24 -35.07 -18.58
N ILE A 796 -1.13 -35.20 -17.25
CA ILE A 796 0.11 -34.89 -16.52
C ILE A 796 1.32 -35.65 -17.09
N PHE A 797 1.11 -36.89 -17.55
CA PHE A 797 2.16 -37.71 -18.16
C PHE A 797 2.54 -37.25 -19.59
N GLN A 798 1.77 -36.37 -20.19
CA GLN A 798 2.04 -35.76 -21.49
C GLN A 798 2.76 -34.42 -21.39
N THR A 799 2.85 -33.84 -20.20
CA THR A 799 3.57 -32.59 -19.99
C THR A 799 5.06 -32.79 -20.32
N PRO A 800 5.70 -31.80 -20.96
CA PRO A 800 7.12 -31.91 -21.39
C PRO A 800 8.07 -32.31 -20.25
N GLU A 801 7.88 -31.73 -19.08
CA GLU A 801 8.69 -31.94 -17.88
C GLU A 801 8.59 -33.40 -17.39
N VAL A 802 7.36 -33.91 -17.22
CA VAL A 802 7.11 -35.26 -16.73
C VAL A 802 7.57 -36.29 -17.78
N LYS A 803 7.30 -36.00 -19.06
CA LYS A 803 7.72 -36.88 -20.18
C LYS A 803 9.23 -36.97 -20.31
N SER A 804 9.95 -35.87 -20.22
CA SER A 804 11.43 -35.85 -20.28
C SER A 804 12.07 -36.55 -19.08
N ALA A 805 11.45 -36.51 -17.92
CA ALA A 805 11.87 -37.17 -16.70
C ALA A 805 11.65 -38.70 -16.72
N GLY A 806 10.93 -39.24 -17.73
CA GLY A 806 10.68 -40.66 -17.89
C GLY A 806 9.20 -41.04 -17.95
N GLY A 807 8.31 -40.14 -17.58
CA GLY A 807 6.87 -40.25 -17.72
C GLY A 807 6.26 -41.47 -17.03
N LEU A 808 5.13 -41.95 -17.57
CA LEU A 808 4.42 -43.10 -17.04
C LEU A 808 5.29 -44.38 -17.03
N ALA A 809 6.15 -44.53 -18.05
CA ALA A 809 7.02 -45.73 -18.18
C ALA A 809 8.01 -45.83 -16.99
N ALA A 810 8.57 -44.72 -16.53
CA ALA A 810 9.47 -44.72 -15.36
C ALA A 810 8.76 -45.15 -14.07
N LEU A 811 7.49 -44.74 -13.88
CA LEU A 811 6.71 -45.16 -12.73
C LEU A 811 6.32 -46.63 -12.81
N GLN A 812 5.98 -47.15 -14.01
CA GLN A 812 5.68 -48.57 -14.22
C GLN A 812 6.87 -49.49 -13.91
N MET A 813 8.09 -49.01 -14.15
CA MET A 813 9.30 -49.73 -13.78
C MET A 813 9.56 -49.74 -12.27
N ALA A 814 9.04 -48.76 -11.56
CA ALA A 814 9.20 -48.63 -10.11
C ALA A 814 8.07 -49.33 -9.32
N GLY A 815 6.96 -49.65 -9.96
CA GLY A 815 5.79 -50.28 -9.35
C GLY A 815 4.50 -49.93 -10.05
N ASN A 816 3.38 -50.04 -9.33
CA ASN A 816 2.09 -49.60 -9.85
C ASN A 816 2.04 -48.06 -9.88
N PRO A 817 1.90 -47.42 -11.03
CA PRO A 817 1.88 -45.96 -11.12
C PRO A 817 0.76 -45.29 -10.29
N ARG A 818 -0.39 -45.97 -10.14
CA ARG A 818 -1.51 -45.45 -9.35
C ARG A 818 -1.17 -45.42 -7.87
N ASP A 819 -0.52 -46.45 -7.35
CA ASP A 819 -0.12 -46.53 -5.95
C ASP A 819 0.98 -45.52 -5.64
N LEU A 820 1.93 -45.32 -6.56
CA LEU A 820 2.97 -44.30 -6.43
C LEU A 820 2.40 -42.88 -6.47
N LEU A 821 1.38 -42.60 -7.27
CA LEU A 821 0.69 -41.30 -7.29
C LEU A 821 -0.08 -41.06 -5.97
N VAL A 822 -0.75 -42.07 -5.44
CA VAL A 822 -1.44 -41.98 -4.15
C VAL A 822 -0.43 -41.74 -3.04
N GLU A 823 0.70 -42.47 -3.05
CA GLU A 823 1.77 -42.26 -2.06
C GLU A 823 2.39 -40.88 -2.17
N THR A 824 2.62 -40.38 -3.41
CA THR A 824 3.10 -39.01 -3.65
C THR A 824 2.17 -37.97 -3.07
N LYS A 825 0.85 -38.08 -3.31
CA LYS A 825 -0.16 -37.17 -2.74
C LYS A 825 -0.20 -37.29 -1.22
N THR A 826 -0.18 -38.51 -0.67
CA THR A 826 -0.17 -38.74 0.78
C THR A 826 0.98 -38.01 1.45
N ARG A 827 2.18 -38.11 0.91
CA ARG A 827 3.38 -37.42 1.43
C ARG A 827 3.33 -35.91 1.18
N MET A 828 2.79 -35.46 0.07
CA MET A 828 2.67 -34.04 -0.27
C MET A 828 1.73 -33.31 0.71
N PHE A 829 0.61 -33.92 1.07
CA PHE A 829 -0.32 -33.31 2.02
C PHE A 829 0.05 -33.59 3.49
N ALA A 830 0.99 -34.49 3.77
CA ALA A 830 1.60 -34.66 5.08
C ALA A 830 2.85 -33.76 5.29
N ALA A 831 3.40 -33.20 4.22
CA ALA A 831 4.64 -32.42 4.22
C ALA A 831 4.51 -31.03 4.83
#